data_9701a85f061878bda6b79d1208f16c94
#
_entry.id   9701a85f061878bda6b79d1208f16c94
#
_cell.length_a   1.000
_cell.length_b   1.000
_cell.length_c   1.000
_cell.angle_alpha   90.00
_cell.angle_beta   90.00
_cell.angle_gamma   90.00
#
_symmetry.space_group_name_H-M   'P 1'
#
loop_
_entity.id
_entity.type
_entity.pdbx_description
1 polymer ?
#
loop_
_entity_poly.entity_id
_entity_poly.type
_entity_poly.pdbx_seq_one_letter_code
_entity_poly.pdbx_strand_id
1 'polypeptide(L)'
;VNNNIIINSSAVLLPKSQYGTFYDGDCYIIYASSIYGHPAGPSVVRRDTKNAKMETHIHFWLGARAGAEATGAAAYKAVELDAHLGGASVQHREVQGHESARLKSYFKDGMRILRSRGDLKVRLYRVMGRCPVMTELESVSWQHFSSSGIFVLETPEAIFLWIGRAANVVEKLHGTKIALKMGKATKNQSERCLIILNDGYEQTLKTEKKALFQKYLNLMNRKVKTTDEEMKDEEIMNSKHMIRLYRCCHTATKYRIEEIKPGPLQQSDLNSNVTFILDNGTHGIWMWVGKKATLKERSEAIRNARGFVKKKRYPSFTPVTRIPEDNVPLEFKSLFKIFRKDQKPSRDKRALSLAKAATTRFDAQTLHHATWLAAQTQLMDDGSGVIKIWRVTTTGLVEIVSSVLGIFFSADCYIVMYTYHHPNGESSIIYYWTGSASSPELRKLTEKGAKEMHNKFCAIPMLVKVRQGSEPAHFLQIFKGRMITFVGRATDCDSSGVILRSPSHYLVRVWGKYTREARGTEVVTGGEEGAGGCYILRAAARCWVWCATSATGDEREVAKQMAATENSLVMQGKEKADFWDALGNKRMLLTTAAQREPEDILPARLFYVSIGLPGYFEEIVSYSQMDLSPEYIAILDAHNCVYIWTGTYSCAVGRESAINLAMKYLKSDPSSRDENTPIMVVSQGHEPPTFTGFFPAWDNTLWDGHKSFDRVRKEIEGRFDSGDTNGAMNGSSETSLFDQYDKYPLSVLRGPMDKLPPNIDPLLKELYLTHDDFVSTFGLSYNKFKTLPIWKQKGFKKSAGLF
;
A
#
# COMPACT_ATOMS: atom_id res chain seq x y z
N VAL A 1 23.26 4.53 10.26
CA VAL A 1 22.83 5.92 10.55
C VAL A 1 23.84 6.54 11.51
N ASN A 2 24.26 7.78 11.25
CA ASN A 2 25.09 8.57 12.16
C ASN A 2 24.35 9.87 12.46
N ASN A 3 24.25 10.23 13.74
CA ASN A 3 23.60 11.45 14.21
C ASN A 3 24.61 12.43 14.77
N ASN A 4 24.53 13.68 14.34
CA ASN A 4 25.29 14.80 14.89
C ASN A 4 24.32 15.86 15.40
N ILE A 5 24.60 16.41 16.59
CA ILE A 5 23.91 17.59 17.10
C ILE A 5 24.68 18.86 16.76
N ILE A 6 24.02 19.96 16.49
CA ILE A 6 24.63 21.28 16.31
C ILE A 6 24.63 22.04 17.64
N ILE A 7 25.84 22.28 18.19
CA ILE A 7 26.04 23.05 19.41
C ILE A 7 26.98 24.22 19.07
N ASN A 8 26.57 25.46 19.36
CA ASN A 8 27.35 26.68 19.09
C ASN A 8 27.95 26.68 17.68
N SER A 9 27.12 26.43 16.66
CA SER A 9 27.47 26.37 15.23
C SER A 9 28.44 25.26 14.83
N SER A 10 28.81 24.35 15.74
CA SER A 10 29.64 23.18 15.47
C SER A 10 28.86 21.88 15.53
N ALA A 11 29.24 20.89 14.72
CA ALA A 11 28.61 19.57 14.70
C ALA A 11 29.34 18.61 15.65
N VAL A 12 28.62 18.02 16.59
CA VAL A 12 29.16 17.08 17.59
C VAL A 12 28.48 15.71 17.36
N LEU A 13 29.28 14.65 17.23
CA LEU A 13 28.77 13.29 17.04
C LEU A 13 28.11 12.77 18.32
N LEU A 14 26.87 12.31 18.21
CA LEU A 14 26.15 11.71 19.31
C LEU A 14 26.54 10.24 19.53
N PRO A 15 26.60 9.78 20.79
CA PRO A 15 26.73 8.36 21.08
C PRO A 15 25.48 7.58 20.63
N LYS A 16 25.67 6.34 20.17
CA LYS A 16 24.57 5.49 19.64
C LYS A 16 23.41 5.28 20.63
N SER A 17 23.69 5.33 21.94
CA SER A 17 22.68 5.21 22.99
C SER A 17 21.65 6.36 23.01
N GLN A 18 21.97 7.50 22.38
CA GLN A 18 21.09 8.66 22.28
C GLN A 18 20.38 8.75 20.93
N TYR A 19 20.60 7.80 20.01
CA TYR A 19 19.92 7.79 18.73
C TYR A 19 18.41 7.63 18.90
N GLY A 20 17.62 8.45 18.18
CA GLY A 20 16.19 8.53 18.29
C GLY A 20 15.67 9.49 19.37
N THR A 21 16.57 10.12 20.18
CA THR A 21 16.20 11.17 21.14
C THR A 21 16.64 12.53 20.60
N PHE A 22 15.69 13.46 20.51
CA PHE A 22 15.85 14.81 20.00
C PHE A 22 15.39 15.83 21.04
N TYR A 23 15.96 17.02 21.02
CA TYR A 23 15.51 18.15 21.85
C TYR A 23 14.97 19.27 20.95
N ASP A 24 13.81 19.80 21.29
CA ASP A 24 13.10 20.79 20.46
C ASP A 24 13.79 22.16 20.39
N GLY A 25 14.76 22.42 21.26
CA GLY A 25 15.64 23.60 21.21
C GLY A 25 16.87 23.44 20.33
N ASP A 26 17.13 22.23 19.79
CA ASP A 26 18.35 21.89 19.07
C ASP A 26 18.08 21.63 17.59
N CYS A 27 19.17 21.54 16.81
CA CYS A 27 19.16 21.05 15.43
C CYS A 27 20.05 19.81 15.30
N TYR A 28 19.67 18.88 14.41
CA TYR A 28 20.41 17.63 14.22
C TYR A 28 20.71 17.40 12.75
N ILE A 29 21.86 16.79 12.46
CA ILE A 29 22.21 16.29 11.13
C ILE A 29 22.28 14.77 11.23
N ILE A 30 21.48 14.09 10.43
CA ILE A 30 21.41 12.63 10.37
C ILE A 30 21.90 12.18 9.00
N TYR A 31 22.98 11.39 8.97
CA TYR A 31 23.49 10.77 7.77
C TYR A 31 23.09 9.30 7.73
N ALA A 32 22.47 8.89 6.64
CA ALA A 32 22.05 7.52 6.39
C ALA A 32 22.57 7.04 5.03
N SER A 33 23.04 5.81 4.99
CA SER A 33 23.44 5.14 3.75
C SER A 33 22.83 3.75 3.67
N SER A 34 22.33 3.36 2.51
CA SER A 34 21.74 2.06 2.22
C SER A 34 22.15 1.59 0.84
N ILE A 35 22.08 0.28 0.58
CA ILE A 35 22.26 -0.27 -0.75
C ILE A 35 21.00 0.01 -1.56
N TYR A 36 21.15 0.59 -2.75
CA TYR A 36 20.04 0.93 -3.63
C TYR A 36 19.19 -0.32 -3.96
N GLY A 37 17.87 -0.20 -3.78
CA GLY A 37 16.90 -1.25 -4.14
C GLY A 37 16.82 -2.43 -3.18
N HIS A 38 17.51 -2.40 -2.04
CA HIS A 38 17.34 -3.39 -0.98
C HIS A 38 16.57 -2.81 0.21
N PRO A 39 15.49 -3.45 0.66
CA PRO A 39 14.90 -3.15 1.95
C PRO A 39 15.95 -3.42 3.04
N ALA A 40 16.04 -2.53 4.02
CA ALA A 40 17.00 -2.63 5.12
C ALA A 40 16.64 -3.79 6.06
N GLY A 41 17.09 -5.01 5.75
CA GLY A 41 16.98 -6.19 6.60
C GLY A 41 18.36 -6.66 7.08
N PRO A 42 18.49 -7.18 8.32
CA PRO A 42 19.80 -7.53 8.93
C PRO A 42 20.46 -8.80 8.39
N SER A 43 19.91 -9.50 7.43
CA SER A 43 20.36 -10.86 7.09
C SER A 43 20.72 -11.15 5.63
N VAL A 44 20.98 -10.15 4.78
CA VAL A 44 21.54 -10.43 3.45
C VAL A 44 23.05 -10.48 3.52
N VAL A 45 23.54 -11.69 3.41
CA VAL A 45 24.92 -12.15 3.38
C VAL A 45 25.86 -11.23 2.59
N ARG A 46 26.93 -10.80 3.26
CA ARG A 46 28.10 -10.07 2.76
C ARG A 46 28.87 -10.87 1.69
N ARG A 47 28.33 -11.01 0.48
CA ARG A 47 29.15 -11.44 -0.67
C ARG A 47 28.79 -10.55 -1.84
N ASP A 48 29.72 -9.77 -2.32
CA ASP A 48 29.68 -8.87 -3.50
C ASP A 48 29.11 -7.46 -3.36
N THR A 49 29.43 -6.74 -2.28
CA THR A 49 29.10 -5.31 -2.15
C THR A 49 30.03 -4.36 -2.91
N LYS A 50 31.08 -4.85 -3.59
CA LYS A 50 32.08 -3.99 -4.24
C LYS A 50 31.54 -3.12 -5.38
N ASN A 51 30.41 -3.51 -6.00
CA ASN A 51 29.77 -2.78 -7.12
C ASN A 51 28.33 -2.32 -6.83
N ALA A 52 27.82 -2.48 -5.61
CA ALA A 52 26.49 -2.04 -5.25
C ALA A 52 26.42 -0.51 -5.17
N LYS A 53 25.49 0.09 -5.90
CA LYS A 53 25.24 1.54 -5.83
C LYS A 53 24.67 1.87 -4.45
N MET A 54 25.37 2.74 -3.71
CA MET A 54 24.89 3.23 -2.41
C MET A 54 23.95 4.41 -2.60
N GLU A 55 22.82 4.38 -1.92
CA GLU A 55 21.91 5.51 -1.76
C GLU A 55 22.26 6.22 -0.46
N THR A 56 22.55 7.53 -0.52
CA THR A 56 22.97 8.32 0.63
C THR A 56 22.02 9.48 0.87
N HIS A 57 21.65 9.67 2.13
CA HIS A 57 20.72 10.70 2.58
C HIS A 57 21.32 11.50 3.73
N ILE A 58 21.13 12.81 3.68
CA ILE A 58 21.47 13.75 4.76
C ILE A 58 20.17 14.45 5.16
N HIS A 59 19.74 14.25 6.39
CA HIS A 59 18.59 14.95 6.96
C HIS A 59 19.12 16.00 7.93
N PHE A 60 18.65 17.24 7.81
CA PHE A 60 18.85 18.26 8.84
C PHE A 60 17.51 18.57 9.50
N TRP A 61 17.40 18.09 10.75
CA TRP A 61 16.18 18.22 11.56
C TRP A 61 16.25 19.49 12.40
N LEU A 62 15.14 20.23 12.41
CA LEU A 62 15.01 21.53 13.03
C LEU A 62 13.98 21.46 14.14
N GLY A 63 14.40 21.66 15.39
CA GLY A 63 13.50 21.72 16.53
C GLY A 63 12.62 22.97 16.49
N ALA A 64 11.41 22.88 17.04
CA ALA A 64 10.43 23.98 17.01
C ALA A 64 10.88 25.23 17.76
N ARG A 65 11.75 25.07 18.78
CA ARG A 65 12.32 26.16 19.58
C ARG A 65 13.77 26.47 19.23
N ALA A 66 14.32 25.84 18.18
CA ALA A 66 15.69 26.11 17.76
C ALA A 66 15.87 27.55 17.25
N GLY A 67 16.94 28.20 17.68
CA GLY A 67 17.27 29.54 17.25
C GLY A 67 17.60 29.65 15.76
N ALA A 68 17.45 30.84 15.20
CA ALA A 68 17.74 31.13 13.79
C ALA A 68 19.21 30.81 13.41
N GLU A 69 20.15 31.05 14.32
CA GLU A 69 21.56 30.72 14.13
C GLU A 69 21.81 29.21 14.02
N ALA A 70 21.27 28.41 14.96
CA ALA A 70 21.39 26.95 14.93
C ALA A 70 20.74 26.37 13.68
N THR A 71 19.57 26.89 13.29
CA THR A 71 18.87 26.50 12.05
C THR A 71 19.70 26.80 10.79
N GLY A 72 20.35 27.97 10.76
CA GLY A 72 21.24 28.35 9.67
C GLY A 72 22.48 27.48 9.60
N ALA A 73 23.11 27.23 10.77
CA ALA A 73 24.28 26.37 10.92
C ALA A 73 23.99 24.93 10.47
N ALA A 74 22.85 24.36 10.87
CA ALA A 74 22.43 23.02 10.45
C ALA A 74 22.31 22.89 8.92
N ALA A 75 21.66 23.85 8.28
CA ALA A 75 21.53 23.87 6.82
C ALA A 75 22.91 24.01 6.12
N TYR A 76 23.79 24.87 6.63
CA TYR A 76 25.14 25.06 6.10
C TYR A 76 25.99 23.79 6.26
N LYS A 77 26.00 23.21 7.46
CA LYS A 77 26.76 21.99 7.77
C LYS A 77 26.26 20.77 7.01
N ALA A 78 24.98 20.68 6.67
CA ALA A 78 24.44 19.63 5.80
C ALA A 78 25.01 19.75 4.37
N VAL A 79 25.13 20.97 3.83
CA VAL A 79 25.74 21.21 2.51
C VAL A 79 27.26 20.92 2.54
N GLU A 80 27.96 21.32 3.61
CA GLU A 80 29.38 21.02 3.79
C GLU A 80 29.64 19.52 3.86
N LEU A 81 28.83 18.78 4.61
CA LEU A 81 28.92 17.32 4.69
C LEU A 81 28.68 16.67 3.33
N ASP A 82 27.66 17.10 2.56
CA ASP A 82 27.41 16.58 1.22
C ASP A 82 28.59 16.84 0.28
N ALA A 83 29.16 18.04 0.31
CA ALA A 83 30.34 18.39 -0.48
C ALA A 83 31.53 17.49 -0.13
N HIS A 84 31.75 17.21 1.17
CA HIS A 84 32.79 16.30 1.64
C HIS A 84 32.56 14.85 1.20
N LEU A 85 31.31 14.43 1.08
CA LEU A 85 30.90 13.10 0.58
C LEU A 85 30.81 13.01 -0.95
N GLY A 86 31.27 14.03 -1.68
CA GLY A 86 31.29 14.04 -3.15
C GLY A 86 30.04 14.64 -3.82
N GLY A 87 29.12 15.23 -3.05
CA GLY A 87 27.96 16.00 -3.58
C GLY A 87 26.80 15.16 -4.13
N ALA A 88 26.82 13.84 -3.89
CA ALA A 88 25.84 12.89 -4.43
C ALA A 88 24.73 12.50 -3.43
N SER A 89 24.69 13.09 -2.23
CA SER A 89 23.68 12.76 -1.24
C SER A 89 22.37 13.51 -1.47
N VAL A 90 21.26 12.82 -1.22
CA VAL A 90 19.93 13.46 -1.16
C VAL A 90 19.82 14.22 0.16
N GLN A 91 19.46 15.49 0.11
CA GLN A 91 19.37 16.33 1.31
C GLN A 91 17.90 16.63 1.63
N HIS A 92 17.50 16.37 2.88
CA HIS A 92 16.13 16.56 3.38
C HIS A 92 16.12 17.61 4.48
N ARG A 93 15.23 18.60 4.34
CA ARG A 93 14.91 19.51 5.41
C ARG A 93 13.74 18.94 6.20
N GLU A 94 14.01 18.57 7.46
CA GLU A 94 13.03 18.03 8.39
C GLU A 94 12.64 19.07 9.42
N VAL A 95 11.36 19.17 9.75
CA VAL A 95 10.84 20.10 10.76
C VAL A 95 10.08 19.29 11.81
N GLN A 96 10.30 19.60 13.08
CA GLN A 96 9.62 18.95 14.19
C GLN A 96 8.10 18.93 13.97
N GLY A 97 7.49 17.75 14.17
CA GLY A 97 6.06 17.49 13.97
C GLY A 97 5.65 17.21 12.52
N HIS A 98 6.58 17.35 11.57
CA HIS A 98 6.37 17.11 10.13
C HIS A 98 7.52 16.29 9.52
N GLU A 99 8.05 15.35 10.30
CA GLU A 99 9.14 14.47 9.89
C GLU A 99 8.70 13.56 8.74
N SER A 100 9.60 13.41 7.74
CA SER A 100 9.35 12.53 6.60
C SER A 100 9.23 11.06 7.04
N ALA A 101 8.48 10.26 6.28
CA ALA A 101 8.40 8.82 6.50
C ALA A 101 9.79 8.16 6.45
N ARG A 102 10.69 8.66 5.59
CA ARG A 102 12.06 8.18 5.49
C ARG A 102 12.86 8.45 6.77
N LEU A 103 12.81 9.63 7.33
CA LEU A 103 13.50 9.93 8.60
C LEU A 103 12.96 9.03 9.73
N LYS A 104 11.64 8.94 9.87
CA LYS A 104 10.98 8.09 10.87
C LYS A 104 11.39 6.62 10.74
N SER A 105 11.58 6.11 9.52
CA SER A 105 11.94 4.71 9.26
C SER A 105 13.31 4.29 9.82
N TYR A 106 14.20 5.23 10.10
CA TYR A 106 15.50 4.94 10.71
C TYR A 106 15.43 4.61 12.20
N PHE A 107 14.34 4.98 12.86
CA PHE A 107 14.12 4.82 14.29
C PHE A 107 13.00 3.81 14.54
N LYS A 108 13.29 2.51 14.37
CA LYS A 108 12.30 1.43 14.50
C LYS A 108 11.63 1.36 15.88
N ASP A 109 12.35 1.75 16.94
CA ASP A 109 11.80 1.85 18.30
C ASP A 109 11.03 3.15 18.56
N GLY A 110 10.89 4.00 17.54
CA GLY A 110 10.26 5.32 17.58
C GLY A 110 11.22 6.46 17.85
N MET A 111 10.72 7.69 17.63
CA MET A 111 11.44 8.93 17.94
C MET A 111 10.93 9.51 19.24
N ARG A 112 11.81 10.12 20.03
CA ARG A 112 11.49 10.79 21.28
C ARG A 112 11.94 12.25 21.21
N ILE A 113 10.99 13.17 21.30
CA ILE A 113 11.24 14.62 21.24
C ILE A 113 11.00 15.21 22.64
N LEU A 114 12.05 15.77 23.24
CA LEU A 114 12.07 16.31 24.59
C LEU A 114 12.22 17.82 24.55
N ARG A 115 11.62 18.51 25.55
CA ARG A 115 11.73 19.97 25.72
C ARG A 115 12.92 20.37 26.60
N SER A 116 13.33 19.52 27.50
CA SER A 116 14.32 19.84 28.52
C SER A 116 15.27 18.67 28.75
N ARG A 117 16.55 19.01 28.98
CA ARG A 117 17.60 18.06 29.37
C ARG A 117 17.60 17.72 30.87
N GLY A 118 16.78 18.43 31.66
CA GLY A 118 16.68 18.20 33.09
C GLY A 118 15.78 17.03 33.47
N ASP A 119 16.00 16.45 34.64
CA ASP A 119 15.15 15.39 35.22
C ASP A 119 13.88 16.02 35.81
N LEU A 120 12.89 16.27 34.96
CA LEU A 120 11.56 16.65 35.39
C LEU A 120 10.86 15.44 35.99
N LYS A 121 10.31 15.58 37.21
CA LYS A 121 9.61 14.49 37.88
C LYS A 121 8.26 14.13 37.22
N VAL A 122 7.68 15.05 36.45
CA VAL A 122 6.37 14.86 35.80
C VAL A 122 6.45 15.38 34.37
N ARG A 123 6.04 14.57 33.41
CA ARG A 123 6.05 14.91 31.99
C ARG A 123 4.80 14.36 31.31
N LEU A 124 4.26 15.14 30.38
CA LEU A 124 3.16 14.72 29.51
C LEU A 124 3.67 14.58 28.08
N TYR A 125 3.40 13.44 27.46
CA TYR A 125 3.79 13.15 26.07
C TYR A 125 2.57 12.86 25.21
N ARG A 126 2.62 13.27 23.95
CA ARG A 126 1.73 12.78 22.89
C ARG A 126 2.47 11.74 22.05
N VAL A 127 1.81 10.63 21.74
CA VAL A 127 2.33 9.56 20.88
C VAL A 127 1.53 9.56 19.58
N MET A 128 2.19 9.64 18.44
CA MET A 128 1.56 9.75 17.13
C MET A 128 2.22 8.83 16.10
N GLY A 129 1.40 8.33 15.18
CA GLY A 129 1.83 7.67 13.95
C GLY A 129 2.23 6.20 14.07
N ARG A 130 2.35 5.55 12.92
CA ARG A 130 2.77 4.15 12.77
C ARG A 130 4.23 3.95 13.23
N CYS A 131 5.15 4.82 12.80
CA CYS A 131 6.47 4.93 13.42
C CYS A 131 6.34 5.92 14.58
N PRO A 132 6.25 5.45 15.84
CA PRO A 132 5.78 6.30 16.92
C PRO A 132 6.74 7.46 17.17
N VAL A 133 6.21 8.66 17.11
CA VAL A 133 6.90 9.88 17.56
C VAL A 133 6.28 10.30 18.88
N MET A 134 7.08 10.21 19.97
CA MET A 134 6.68 10.61 21.31
C MET A 134 7.20 12.03 21.58
N THR A 135 6.29 13.00 21.61
CA THR A 135 6.64 14.41 21.81
C THR A 135 6.24 14.89 23.20
N GLU A 136 7.19 15.46 23.95
CA GLU A 136 6.94 16.09 25.25
C GLU A 136 6.16 17.42 25.04
N LEU A 137 5.06 17.57 25.79
CA LEU A 137 4.19 18.72 25.74
C LEU A 137 4.63 19.81 26.72
N GLU A 138 4.19 21.04 26.50
CA GLU A 138 4.62 22.21 27.24
C GLU A 138 4.26 22.16 28.73
N SER A 139 3.09 21.60 29.04
CA SER A 139 2.57 21.54 30.40
C SER A 139 1.65 20.34 30.55
N VAL A 140 1.45 19.92 31.80
CA VAL A 140 0.46 18.89 32.14
C VAL A 140 -0.90 19.58 32.26
N SER A 141 -1.62 19.66 31.12
CA SER A 141 -2.90 20.36 31.02
C SER A 141 -3.87 19.64 30.08
N TRP A 142 -5.17 19.65 30.40
CA TRP A 142 -6.24 19.13 29.56
C TRP A 142 -6.35 19.81 28.18
N GLN A 143 -5.81 20.99 28.01
CA GLN A 143 -5.82 21.72 26.72
C GLN A 143 -5.08 20.98 25.60
N HIS A 144 -4.17 20.09 25.97
CA HIS A 144 -3.39 19.30 25.02
C HIS A 144 -4.09 18.02 24.57
N PHE A 145 -5.12 17.58 25.28
CA PHE A 145 -5.79 16.32 25.00
C PHE A 145 -6.79 16.44 23.84
N SER A 146 -6.81 15.40 23.01
CA SER A 146 -7.76 15.26 21.90
C SER A 146 -8.34 13.84 21.85
N SER A 147 -9.57 13.71 21.40
CA SER A 147 -10.25 12.42 21.31
C SER A 147 -9.65 11.46 20.28
N SER A 148 -8.82 11.96 19.35
CA SER A 148 -8.04 11.13 18.40
C SER A 148 -6.66 10.74 18.94
N GLY A 149 -6.17 11.34 20.06
CA GLY A 149 -4.78 11.23 20.50
C GLY A 149 -4.54 10.11 21.51
N ILE A 150 -3.26 9.75 21.64
CA ILE A 150 -2.70 8.89 22.69
C ILE A 150 -1.72 9.73 23.54
N PHE A 151 -1.92 9.76 24.84
CA PHE A 151 -1.09 10.54 25.76
C PHE A 151 -0.50 9.67 26.86
N VAL A 152 0.78 9.91 27.17
CA VAL A 152 1.49 9.26 28.28
C VAL A 152 1.86 10.31 29.30
N LEU A 153 1.29 10.21 30.51
CA LEU A 153 1.67 11.04 31.65
C LEU A 153 2.64 10.23 32.52
N GLU A 154 3.87 10.69 32.54
CA GLU A 154 4.93 10.14 33.39
C GLU A 154 4.95 10.85 34.72
N THR A 155 4.81 10.09 35.82
CA THR A 155 4.90 10.60 37.18
C THR A 155 5.88 9.74 38.01
N PRO A 156 6.34 10.20 39.18
CA PRO A 156 7.20 9.41 40.03
C PRO A 156 6.56 8.09 40.50
N GLU A 157 5.24 8.10 40.71
CA GLU A 157 4.51 6.99 41.30
C GLU A 157 3.99 6.00 40.25
N ALA A 158 3.57 6.48 39.06
CA ALA A 158 2.92 5.66 38.03
C ALA A 158 3.12 6.23 36.62
N ILE A 159 2.87 5.40 35.62
CA ILE A 159 2.71 5.80 34.24
C ILE A 159 1.23 5.73 33.88
N PHE A 160 0.64 6.83 33.43
CA PHE A 160 -0.74 6.86 32.94
C PHE A 160 -0.75 6.89 31.41
N LEU A 161 -1.45 5.93 30.80
CA LEU A 161 -1.71 5.91 29.37
C LEU A 161 -3.15 6.31 29.11
N TRP A 162 -3.37 7.54 28.64
CA TRP A 162 -4.70 8.02 28.28
C TRP A 162 -4.96 7.79 26.80
N ILE A 163 -6.10 7.17 26.48
CA ILE A 163 -6.47 6.73 25.14
C ILE A 163 -7.73 7.45 24.69
N GLY A 164 -7.62 8.28 23.65
CA GLY A 164 -8.78 8.94 23.04
C GLY A 164 -9.75 7.93 22.42
N ARG A 165 -11.05 8.22 22.45
CA ARG A 165 -12.09 7.32 21.92
C ARG A 165 -11.98 7.06 20.41
N ALA A 166 -11.51 8.04 19.66
CA ALA A 166 -11.28 7.98 18.22
C ALA A 166 -9.82 7.63 17.83
N ALA A 167 -8.97 7.30 18.81
CA ALA A 167 -7.58 7.00 18.56
C ALA A 167 -7.40 5.73 17.72
N ASN A 168 -6.39 5.74 16.85
CA ASN A 168 -6.05 4.63 15.98
C ASN A 168 -5.53 3.42 16.79
N VAL A 169 -5.91 2.20 16.38
CA VAL A 169 -5.50 0.95 17.06
C VAL A 169 -3.98 0.76 17.06
N VAL A 170 -3.31 1.14 15.98
CA VAL A 170 -1.84 1.06 15.86
C VAL A 170 -1.18 1.99 16.89
N GLU A 171 -1.67 3.23 17.02
CA GLU A 171 -1.17 4.18 18.02
C GLU A 171 -1.44 3.71 19.46
N LYS A 172 -2.62 3.08 19.70
CA LYS A 172 -2.94 2.44 21.00
C LYS A 172 -1.89 1.38 21.37
N LEU A 173 -1.54 0.50 20.44
CA LEU A 173 -0.50 -0.52 20.64
C LEU A 173 0.88 0.08 20.89
N HIS A 174 1.27 1.08 20.08
CA HIS A 174 2.56 1.76 20.26
C HIS A 174 2.62 2.53 21.59
N GLY A 175 1.59 3.29 21.91
CA GLY A 175 1.49 4.00 23.20
C GLY A 175 1.60 3.05 24.39
N THR A 176 0.93 1.88 24.30
CA THR A 176 1.01 0.84 25.34
C THR A 176 2.41 0.25 25.46
N LYS A 177 3.06 -0.09 24.33
CA LYS A 177 4.45 -0.61 24.32
C LYS A 177 5.44 0.40 24.92
N ILE A 178 5.30 1.67 24.55
CA ILE A 178 6.12 2.77 25.07
C ILE A 178 5.90 2.93 26.58
N ALA A 179 4.65 3.02 27.01
CA ALA A 179 4.30 3.18 28.43
C ALA A 179 4.80 2.01 29.30
N LEU A 180 4.69 0.76 28.81
CA LEU A 180 5.28 -0.42 29.44
C LEU A 180 6.81 -0.33 29.55
N LYS A 181 7.48 0.12 28.47
CA LYS A 181 8.94 0.30 28.48
C LYS A 181 9.37 1.36 29.50
N MET A 182 8.60 2.45 29.61
CA MET A 182 8.85 3.52 30.58
C MET A 182 8.59 3.09 32.03
N GLY A 183 7.64 2.18 32.26
CA GLY A 183 7.30 1.66 33.58
C GLY A 183 8.31 0.65 34.16
N LYS A 184 9.11 -0.01 33.31
CA LYS A 184 10.07 -1.05 33.74
C LYS A 184 11.14 -0.48 34.66
N ALA A 185 11.54 -1.29 35.66
CA ALA A 185 12.62 -0.98 36.58
C ALA A 185 13.94 -0.68 35.78
N THR A 186 14.61 0.39 36.20
CA THR A 186 15.97 0.73 35.73
C THR A 186 16.92 0.67 36.95
N LYS A 187 18.26 0.74 36.69
CA LYS A 187 19.25 0.69 37.78
C LYS A 187 19.00 1.72 38.91
N ASN A 188 18.27 2.79 38.63
CA ASN A 188 18.05 3.91 39.55
C ASN A 188 16.57 4.16 39.89
N GLN A 189 15.62 3.35 39.40
CA GLN A 189 14.18 3.53 39.60
C GLN A 189 13.49 2.18 39.78
N SER A 190 12.59 2.07 40.76
CA SER A 190 11.70 0.94 40.96
C SER A 190 10.69 0.83 39.81
N GLU A 191 10.13 -0.36 39.60
CA GLU A 191 9.08 -0.58 38.62
C GLU A 191 7.83 0.27 38.98
N ARG A 192 7.31 1.00 37.99
CA ARG A 192 6.14 1.86 38.15
C ARG A 192 4.93 1.20 37.50
N CYS A 193 3.80 1.26 38.23
CA CYS A 193 2.53 0.73 37.73
C CYS A 193 2.07 1.47 36.46
N LEU A 194 1.63 0.72 35.43
CA LEU A 194 0.97 1.28 34.26
C LEU A 194 -0.54 1.29 34.45
N ILE A 195 -1.15 2.47 34.36
CA ILE A 195 -2.60 2.69 34.48
C ILE A 195 -3.15 3.14 33.14
N ILE A 196 -4.04 2.34 32.54
CA ILE A 196 -4.68 2.65 31.25
C ILE A 196 -6.00 3.35 31.48
N LEU A 197 -6.23 4.46 30.80
CA LEU A 197 -7.39 5.33 30.90
C LEU A 197 -8.01 5.52 29.50
N ASN A 198 -9.33 5.37 29.42
CA ASN A 198 -10.05 5.72 28.20
C ASN A 198 -10.73 7.08 28.34
N ASP A 199 -10.77 7.82 27.22
CA ASP A 199 -11.51 9.08 27.09
C ASP A 199 -12.99 8.90 27.51
N GLY A 200 -13.41 9.66 28.52
CA GLY A 200 -14.76 9.61 29.09
C GLY A 200 -14.96 8.61 30.24
N TYR A 201 -13.96 7.76 30.52
CA TYR A 201 -14.02 6.75 31.60
C TYR A 201 -13.05 7.03 32.77
N GLU A 202 -12.48 8.23 32.85
CA GLU A 202 -11.53 8.60 33.88
C GLU A 202 -12.17 8.54 35.29
N GLN A 203 -13.51 8.74 35.37
CA GLN A 203 -14.28 8.66 36.63
C GLN A 203 -14.44 7.24 37.15
N THR A 204 -14.31 6.21 36.30
CA THR A 204 -14.50 4.80 36.67
C THR A 204 -13.27 4.17 37.33
N LEU A 205 -12.17 4.90 37.46
CA LEU A 205 -10.97 4.43 38.14
C LEU A 205 -11.24 4.10 39.62
N LYS A 206 -10.56 3.08 40.17
CA LYS A 206 -10.49 2.81 41.58
C LYS A 206 -10.06 4.08 42.33
N THR A 207 -10.62 4.32 43.51
CA THR A 207 -10.47 5.57 44.26
C THR A 207 -9.02 6.02 44.43
N GLU A 208 -8.10 5.10 44.75
CA GLU A 208 -6.67 5.40 44.92
C GLU A 208 -6.01 5.84 43.63
N LYS A 209 -6.23 5.09 42.52
CA LYS A 209 -5.67 5.42 41.16
C LYS A 209 -6.25 6.74 40.64
N LYS A 210 -7.53 7.01 40.94
CA LYS A 210 -8.22 8.24 40.60
C LYS A 210 -7.65 9.46 41.35
N ALA A 211 -7.45 9.32 42.68
CA ALA A 211 -6.84 10.37 43.46
C ALA A 211 -5.43 10.72 43.01
N LEU A 212 -4.64 9.70 42.67
CA LEU A 212 -3.29 9.87 42.11
C LEU A 212 -3.32 10.61 40.77
N PHE A 213 -4.25 10.25 39.86
CA PHE A 213 -4.41 10.93 38.58
C PHE A 213 -4.85 12.39 38.73
N GLN A 214 -5.84 12.63 39.62
CA GLN A 214 -6.36 13.99 39.89
C GLN A 214 -5.33 14.93 40.51
N LYS A 215 -4.30 14.41 41.19
CA LYS A 215 -3.17 15.21 41.70
C LYS A 215 -2.47 15.98 40.58
N TYR A 216 -2.44 15.41 39.34
CA TYR A 216 -1.75 15.99 38.19
C TYR A 216 -2.69 16.61 37.14
N LEU A 217 -3.88 16.00 36.97
CA LEU A 217 -4.90 16.42 36.00
C LEU A 217 -6.28 16.44 36.69
N ASN A 218 -6.70 17.63 37.12
CA ASN A 218 -8.00 17.80 37.78
C ASN A 218 -9.14 17.51 36.76
N LEU A 219 -9.99 16.53 37.12
CA LEU A 219 -11.12 16.11 36.28
C LEU A 219 -12.24 17.15 36.19
N MET A 220 -12.32 18.10 37.12
CA MET A 220 -13.28 19.22 37.06
C MET A 220 -12.97 20.18 35.88
N ASN A 221 -11.69 20.26 35.49
CA ASN A 221 -11.22 21.12 34.40
C ASN A 221 -11.06 20.36 33.08
N ARG A 222 -11.69 19.18 32.97
CA ARG A 222 -11.55 18.33 31.80
C ARG A 222 -12.07 19.04 30.53
N LYS A 223 -11.17 19.27 29.56
CA LYS A 223 -11.48 19.82 28.25
C LYS A 223 -10.67 19.05 27.20
N VAL A 224 -11.36 18.24 26.39
CA VAL A 224 -10.76 17.41 25.35
C VAL A 224 -11.23 17.93 24.00
N LYS A 225 -10.31 18.17 23.07
CA LYS A 225 -10.62 18.60 21.70
C LYS A 225 -11.33 17.47 20.95
N THR A 226 -12.32 17.84 20.14
CA THR A 226 -13.05 16.88 19.29
C THR A 226 -12.27 16.57 18.01
N THR A 227 -12.56 15.44 17.38
CA THR A 227 -11.95 15.03 16.09
C THR A 227 -12.18 16.06 15.00
N ASP A 228 -13.36 16.70 14.95
CA ASP A 228 -13.72 17.70 13.94
C ASP A 228 -12.88 18.98 14.03
N GLU A 229 -12.41 19.33 15.24
CA GLU A 229 -11.52 20.48 15.43
C GLU A 229 -10.10 20.20 14.91
N GLU A 230 -9.64 18.95 14.95
CA GLU A 230 -8.32 18.54 14.44
C GLU A 230 -8.35 18.33 12.91
N MET A 231 -9.46 17.79 12.36
CA MET A 231 -9.59 17.49 10.93
C MET A 231 -9.49 18.73 10.02
N LYS A 232 -9.86 19.91 10.48
CA LYS A 232 -9.77 21.14 9.68
C LYS A 232 -8.35 21.52 9.29
N ASP A 233 -7.38 21.25 10.15
CA ASP A 233 -5.96 21.53 9.88
C ASP A 233 -5.34 20.48 8.93
N GLU A 234 -5.84 19.23 8.96
CA GLU A 234 -5.34 18.12 8.12
C GLU A 234 -5.97 18.07 6.71
N GLU A 235 -7.21 18.54 6.53
CA GLU A 235 -7.84 18.66 5.21
C GLU A 235 -7.09 19.62 4.28
N ILE A 236 -6.48 20.67 4.84
CA ILE A 236 -5.64 21.60 4.09
C ILE A 236 -4.39 20.90 3.55
N MET A 237 -3.87 19.92 4.28
CA MET A 237 -2.68 19.14 3.89
C MET A 237 -2.97 18.10 2.80
N ASN A 238 -4.20 17.57 2.73
CA ASN A 238 -4.57 16.46 1.85
C ASN A 238 -5.25 16.88 0.55
N SER A 239 -5.29 18.19 0.24
CA SER A 239 -5.84 18.68 -1.02
C SER A 239 -5.00 18.18 -2.21
N LYS A 240 -5.67 17.59 -3.22
CA LYS A 240 -5.01 17.13 -4.46
C LYS A 240 -4.34 18.30 -5.17
N HIS A 241 -3.02 18.36 -5.14
CA HIS A 241 -2.25 19.32 -5.92
C HIS A 241 -1.82 18.69 -7.25
N MET A 242 -2.06 19.43 -8.34
CA MET A 242 -1.49 19.06 -9.63
C MET A 242 0.01 19.36 -9.60
N ILE A 243 0.82 18.34 -9.80
CA ILE A 243 2.28 18.49 -9.89
C ILE A 243 2.61 19.51 -10.99
N ARG A 244 3.58 20.39 -10.72
CA ARG A 244 4.10 21.36 -11.68
C ARG A 244 5.62 21.35 -11.71
N LEU A 245 6.17 21.47 -12.89
CA LEU A 245 7.62 21.53 -13.10
C LEU A 245 8.04 22.97 -13.42
N TYR A 246 9.03 23.45 -12.68
CA TYR A 246 9.64 24.76 -12.88
C TYR A 246 11.12 24.61 -13.18
N ARG A 247 11.62 25.40 -14.12
CA ARG A 247 13.04 25.53 -14.40
C ARG A 247 13.62 26.71 -13.63
N CYS A 248 14.78 26.49 -13.04
CA CYS A 248 15.55 27.51 -12.36
C CYS A 248 16.68 28.00 -13.28
N CYS A 249 16.64 29.26 -13.65
CA CYS A 249 17.64 29.90 -14.50
C CYS A 249 18.41 30.95 -13.70
N HIS A 250 19.73 30.87 -13.70
CA HIS A 250 20.60 31.89 -13.13
C HIS A 250 21.13 32.76 -14.26
N THR A 251 20.66 34.01 -14.37
CA THR A 251 21.30 35.03 -15.19
C THR A 251 22.34 35.76 -14.37
N ALA A 252 23.27 36.50 -14.98
CA ALA A 252 24.35 37.19 -14.28
C ALA A 252 23.89 38.10 -13.12
N THR A 253 22.65 38.56 -13.18
CA THR A 253 22.11 39.53 -12.22
C THR A 253 20.89 39.05 -11.43
N LYS A 254 20.14 38.02 -11.90
CA LYS A 254 18.87 37.60 -11.28
C LYS A 254 18.66 36.09 -11.36
N TYR A 255 18.13 35.52 -10.28
CA TYR A 255 17.58 34.17 -10.22
C TYR A 255 16.12 34.20 -10.67
N ARG A 256 15.76 33.44 -11.71
CA ARG A 256 14.42 33.37 -12.26
C ARG A 256 13.89 31.93 -12.20
N ILE A 257 12.63 31.79 -11.80
CA ILE A 257 11.91 30.53 -11.80
C ILE A 257 10.79 30.62 -12.81
N GLU A 258 10.82 29.75 -13.82
CA GLU A 258 9.85 29.68 -14.91
C GLU A 258 9.08 28.37 -14.87
N GLU A 259 7.75 28.43 -14.95
CA GLU A 259 6.91 27.24 -15.08
C GLU A 259 7.10 26.65 -16.48
N ILE A 260 7.43 25.33 -16.53
CA ILE A 260 7.61 24.61 -17.80
C ILE A 260 6.32 23.95 -18.21
N LYS A 261 5.74 23.14 -17.31
CA LYS A 261 4.47 22.46 -17.58
C LYS A 261 3.84 21.90 -16.30
N PRO A 262 2.52 21.67 -16.29
CA PRO A 262 1.86 20.81 -15.31
C PRO A 262 2.12 19.32 -15.61
N GLY A 263 1.81 18.44 -14.63
CA GLY A 263 1.82 16.99 -14.85
C GLY A 263 0.79 16.50 -15.87
N PRO A 264 0.93 15.27 -16.36
CA PRO A 264 1.92 14.25 -15.96
C PRO A 264 3.32 14.55 -16.50
N LEU A 265 4.36 14.23 -15.71
CA LEU A 265 5.76 14.48 -16.06
C LEU A 265 6.44 13.24 -16.63
N GLN A 266 7.48 13.46 -17.45
CA GLN A 266 8.38 12.42 -17.96
C GLN A 266 9.83 12.77 -17.64
N GLN A 267 10.71 11.79 -17.51
CA GLN A 267 12.14 12.05 -17.26
C GLN A 267 12.76 12.94 -18.32
N SER A 268 12.31 12.85 -19.59
CA SER A 268 12.75 13.70 -20.70
C SER A 268 12.49 15.20 -20.48
N ASP A 269 11.64 15.57 -19.53
CA ASP A 269 11.39 16.96 -19.15
C ASP A 269 12.54 17.57 -18.34
N LEU A 270 13.43 16.72 -17.78
CA LEU A 270 14.59 17.12 -17.01
C LEU A 270 15.84 17.25 -17.90
N ASN A 271 16.68 18.26 -17.61
CA ASN A 271 17.91 18.53 -18.37
C ASN A 271 19.10 18.68 -17.42
N SER A 272 20.17 17.92 -17.65
CA SER A 272 21.38 17.87 -16.81
C SER A 272 22.12 19.21 -16.63
N ASN A 273 21.85 20.21 -17.48
CA ASN A 273 22.54 21.50 -17.45
C ASN A 273 21.96 22.51 -16.44
N VAL A 274 20.77 22.26 -15.90
CA VAL A 274 20.04 23.20 -15.05
C VAL A 274 19.44 22.53 -13.83
N THR A 275 18.90 23.33 -12.93
CA THR A 275 18.12 22.84 -11.79
C THR A 275 16.63 23.00 -12.02
N PHE A 276 15.84 22.09 -11.48
CA PHE A 276 14.39 22.11 -11.55
C PHE A 276 13.75 22.06 -10.18
N ILE A 277 12.62 22.75 -10.02
CA ILE A 277 11.72 22.59 -8.88
C ILE A 277 10.50 21.79 -9.36
N LEU A 278 10.23 20.70 -8.68
CA LEU A 278 8.99 19.95 -8.81
C LEU A 278 8.12 20.32 -7.60
N ASP A 279 7.00 20.97 -7.88
CA ASP A 279 6.03 21.46 -6.90
C ASP A 279 4.91 20.43 -6.77
N ASN A 280 4.86 19.74 -5.62
CA ASN A 280 3.80 18.84 -5.21
C ASN A 280 2.95 19.44 -4.08
N GLY A 281 2.83 20.78 -4.07
CA GLY A 281 2.06 21.51 -3.07
C GLY A 281 2.62 21.33 -1.66
N THR A 282 1.72 21.13 -0.70
CA THR A 282 2.06 20.92 0.71
C THR A 282 2.71 19.55 0.98
N HIS A 283 2.58 18.57 0.04
CA HIS A 283 3.22 17.27 0.14
C HIS A 283 4.74 17.30 -0.05
N GLY A 284 5.27 18.38 -0.64
CA GLY A 284 6.71 18.61 -0.72
C GLY A 284 7.18 19.32 -1.98
N ILE A 285 8.29 20.00 -1.82
CA ILE A 285 9.02 20.67 -2.89
C ILE A 285 10.32 19.94 -3.13
N TRP A 286 10.49 19.44 -4.35
CA TRP A 286 11.65 18.68 -4.76
C TRP A 286 12.54 19.53 -5.67
N MET A 287 13.80 19.72 -5.28
CA MET A 287 14.81 20.43 -6.06
C MET A 287 15.71 19.41 -6.74
N TRP A 288 15.48 19.14 -8.02
CA TRP A 288 16.35 18.27 -8.83
C TRP A 288 17.52 19.07 -9.38
N VAL A 289 18.73 18.55 -9.20
CA VAL A 289 20.00 19.22 -9.53
C VAL A 289 20.73 18.45 -10.61
N GLY A 290 20.84 19.00 -11.81
CA GLY A 290 21.55 18.39 -12.93
C GLY A 290 23.07 18.31 -12.68
N LYS A 291 23.71 17.28 -13.27
CA LYS A 291 25.17 17.02 -13.14
C LYS A 291 26.02 18.18 -13.59
N LYS A 292 25.57 18.91 -14.61
CA LYS A 292 26.27 20.04 -15.22
C LYS A 292 25.81 21.39 -14.70
N ALA A 293 24.92 21.42 -13.69
CA ALA A 293 24.53 22.65 -13.01
C ALA A 293 25.74 23.29 -12.33
N THR A 294 25.76 24.61 -12.25
CA THR A 294 26.88 25.39 -11.66
C THR A 294 27.02 25.08 -10.18
N LEU A 295 28.24 25.27 -9.61
CA LEU A 295 28.49 25.08 -8.18
C LEU A 295 27.57 25.98 -7.32
N LYS A 296 27.30 27.19 -7.78
CA LYS A 296 26.40 28.12 -7.11
C LYS A 296 24.96 27.61 -7.08
N GLU A 297 24.44 27.10 -8.20
CA GLU A 297 23.11 26.48 -8.26
C GLU A 297 22.99 25.27 -7.35
N ARG A 298 24.03 24.44 -7.27
CA ARG A 298 24.05 23.26 -6.40
C ARG A 298 24.04 23.61 -4.91
N SER A 299 24.86 24.59 -4.51
CA SER A 299 24.98 25.02 -3.10
C SER A 299 23.76 25.79 -2.61
N GLU A 300 23.10 26.57 -3.47
CA GLU A 300 21.94 27.39 -3.12
C GLU A 300 20.60 26.69 -3.33
N ALA A 301 20.58 25.45 -3.81
CA ALA A 301 19.36 24.71 -4.20
C ALA A 301 18.29 24.71 -3.10
N ILE A 302 18.65 24.32 -1.87
CA ILE A 302 17.70 24.28 -0.73
C ILE A 302 17.22 25.67 -0.35
N ARG A 303 18.12 26.67 -0.38
CA ARG A 303 17.74 28.07 -0.10
C ARG A 303 16.73 28.58 -1.12
N ASN A 304 16.94 28.26 -2.40
CA ASN A 304 16.05 28.64 -3.50
C ASN A 304 14.68 27.95 -3.38
N ALA A 305 14.65 26.67 -3.02
CA ALA A 305 13.42 25.94 -2.78
C ALA A 305 12.63 26.50 -1.58
N ARG A 306 13.30 26.90 -0.49
CA ARG A 306 12.66 27.60 0.62
C ARG A 306 12.09 28.95 0.20
N GLY A 307 12.78 29.70 -0.66
CA GLY A 307 12.31 30.94 -1.27
C GLY A 307 11.04 30.71 -2.09
N PHE A 308 10.98 29.57 -2.81
CA PHE A 308 9.80 29.17 -3.57
C PHE A 308 8.61 28.87 -2.66
N VAL A 309 8.80 28.09 -1.56
CA VAL A 309 7.77 27.82 -0.54
C VAL A 309 7.15 29.13 -0.02
N LYS A 310 8.00 30.11 0.35
CA LYS A 310 7.53 31.43 0.80
C LYS A 310 6.75 32.18 -0.28
N LYS A 311 7.24 32.18 -1.53
CA LYS A 311 6.59 32.85 -2.67
C LYS A 311 5.21 32.25 -2.97
N LYS A 312 5.06 30.94 -2.83
CA LYS A 312 3.78 30.22 -3.01
C LYS A 312 2.85 30.31 -1.79
N ARG A 313 3.32 30.90 -0.69
CA ARG A 313 2.60 30.99 0.60
C ARG A 313 2.23 29.62 1.17
N TYR A 314 3.06 28.62 0.91
CA TYR A 314 2.92 27.30 1.54
C TYR A 314 3.34 27.35 3.01
N PRO A 315 2.84 26.44 3.86
CA PRO A 315 3.26 26.35 5.25
C PRO A 315 4.78 26.27 5.39
N SER A 316 5.35 26.89 6.42
CA SER A 316 6.81 26.92 6.63
C SER A 316 7.42 25.53 6.87
N PHE A 317 6.62 24.58 7.28
CA PHE A 317 6.99 23.18 7.50
C PHE A 317 6.94 22.32 6.22
N THR A 318 6.44 22.83 5.09
CA THR A 318 6.43 22.10 3.82
C THR A 318 7.80 21.45 3.57
N PRO A 319 7.84 20.11 3.33
CA PRO A 319 9.09 19.40 3.12
C PRO A 319 9.84 19.95 1.90
N VAL A 320 11.15 20.08 2.03
CA VAL A 320 12.03 20.48 0.94
C VAL A 320 13.15 19.45 0.80
N THR A 321 13.26 18.83 -0.37
CA THR A 321 14.25 17.82 -0.66
C THR A 321 15.09 18.19 -1.88
N ARG A 322 16.43 18.16 -1.73
CA ARG A 322 17.38 18.34 -2.83
C ARG A 322 17.82 16.97 -3.35
N ILE A 323 17.72 16.77 -4.65
CA ILE A 323 18.03 15.51 -5.31
C ILE A 323 19.10 15.74 -6.39
N PRO A 324 20.28 15.12 -6.27
CA PRO A 324 21.26 15.10 -7.35
C PRO A 324 20.85 14.09 -8.43
N GLU A 325 21.11 14.41 -9.70
CA GLU A 325 20.82 13.54 -10.85
C GLU A 325 21.39 12.12 -10.72
N ASP A 326 22.54 11.98 -10.05
CA ASP A 326 23.22 10.67 -9.87
C ASP A 326 22.56 9.78 -8.81
N ASN A 327 21.75 10.34 -7.92
CA ASN A 327 21.14 9.63 -6.78
C ASN A 327 19.68 10.04 -6.62
N VAL A 328 18.85 9.58 -7.55
CA VAL A 328 17.41 9.89 -7.56
C VAL A 328 16.67 8.80 -6.78
N PRO A 329 16.01 9.14 -5.65
CA PRO A 329 15.29 8.17 -4.83
C PRO A 329 13.99 7.72 -5.49
N LEU A 330 13.47 6.56 -5.04
CA LEU A 330 12.25 5.96 -5.60
C LEU A 330 11.03 6.88 -5.45
N GLU A 331 10.92 7.58 -4.32
CA GLU A 331 9.82 8.51 -4.03
C GLU A 331 9.73 9.64 -5.06
N PHE A 332 10.87 10.10 -5.57
CA PHE A 332 10.89 11.10 -6.64
C PHE A 332 10.56 10.50 -8.00
N LYS A 333 11.09 9.32 -8.32
CA LYS A 333 10.81 8.63 -9.60
C LYS A 333 9.34 8.33 -9.76
N SER A 334 8.66 7.96 -8.68
CA SER A 334 7.23 7.66 -8.69
C SER A 334 6.32 8.87 -8.98
N LEU A 335 6.86 10.10 -8.94
CA LEU A 335 6.12 11.30 -9.34
C LEU A 335 6.03 11.48 -10.86
N PHE A 336 6.76 10.68 -11.62
CA PHE A 336 6.80 10.74 -13.07
C PHE A 336 6.03 9.57 -13.69
N LYS A 337 5.31 9.84 -14.77
CA LYS A 337 4.63 8.80 -15.54
C LYS A 337 5.63 7.81 -16.16
N ILE A 338 6.79 8.33 -16.61
CA ILE A 338 7.88 7.53 -17.17
C ILE A 338 9.20 8.08 -16.61
N PHE A 339 9.97 7.21 -15.94
CA PHE A 339 11.31 7.53 -15.45
C PHE A 339 12.27 6.38 -15.80
N ARG A 340 12.91 6.46 -17.00
CA ARG A 340 13.77 5.41 -17.52
C ARG A 340 15.14 5.40 -16.84
N LYS A 341 15.69 4.21 -16.60
CA LYS A 341 17.12 4.05 -16.35
C LYS A 341 17.87 4.43 -17.62
N ASP A 342 18.82 5.38 -17.54
CA ASP A 342 19.71 5.70 -18.67
C ASP A 342 20.40 4.43 -19.18
N GLN A 343 19.85 3.81 -20.20
CA GLN A 343 20.64 2.96 -21.07
C GLN A 343 21.50 3.93 -21.88
N LYS A 344 22.78 4.04 -21.52
CA LYS A 344 23.76 4.68 -22.40
C LYS A 344 23.52 4.14 -23.82
N PRO A 345 23.30 4.97 -24.85
CA PRO A 345 23.20 4.47 -26.20
C PRO A 345 24.52 3.77 -26.51
N SER A 346 24.49 2.44 -26.52
CA SER A 346 25.67 1.68 -27.01
C SER A 346 25.88 2.11 -28.44
N ARG A 347 27.07 2.58 -28.74
CA ARG A 347 27.51 3.00 -30.08
C ARG A 347 27.41 1.88 -31.12
N ASP A 348 26.99 0.66 -30.72
CA ASP A 348 26.95 -0.53 -31.57
C ASP A 348 25.56 -0.91 -32.11
N LYS A 349 24.68 0.07 -32.38
CA LYS A 349 23.38 -0.23 -33.02
C LYS A 349 23.45 -0.64 -34.50
N ARG A 350 24.65 -0.78 -35.09
CA ARG A 350 24.79 -1.11 -36.52
C ARG A 350 25.10 -2.56 -36.88
N ALA A 351 25.28 -3.46 -35.95
CA ALA A 351 25.72 -4.84 -36.22
C ALA A 351 25.07 -5.93 -35.36
N LEU A 352 23.82 -5.78 -34.96
CA LEU A 352 23.10 -6.93 -34.41
C LEU A 352 22.33 -7.60 -35.54
N SER A 353 22.96 -8.61 -36.15
CA SER A 353 22.29 -9.56 -37.03
C SER A 353 21.10 -10.18 -36.31
N LEU A 354 20.02 -10.47 -37.03
CA LEU A 354 18.78 -11.12 -36.56
C LEU A 354 19.00 -12.33 -35.64
N ALA A 355 20.17 -13.00 -35.69
CA ALA A 355 20.55 -14.12 -34.85
C ALA A 355 20.94 -13.75 -33.40
N LYS A 356 21.31 -12.49 -33.10
CA LYS A 356 21.68 -12.02 -31.75
C LYS A 356 20.51 -11.47 -30.94
N ALA A 357 19.39 -11.14 -31.55
CA ALA A 357 18.18 -10.70 -30.85
C ALA A 357 17.47 -11.83 -30.08
N ALA A 358 17.79 -13.09 -30.38
CA ALA A 358 17.17 -14.27 -29.76
C ALA A 358 17.82 -14.69 -28.44
N THR A 359 18.89 -14.04 -27.99
CA THR A 359 19.51 -14.35 -26.69
C THR A 359 19.63 -13.12 -25.80
N THR A 360 18.49 -12.57 -25.38
CA THR A 360 18.46 -11.93 -24.07
C THR A 360 18.68 -13.06 -23.07
N ARG A 361 19.93 -13.29 -22.72
CA ARG A 361 20.26 -14.23 -21.65
C ARG A 361 19.50 -13.82 -20.42
N PHE A 362 18.60 -14.67 -19.97
CA PHE A 362 17.97 -14.59 -18.67
C PHE A 362 19.10 -14.55 -17.63
N ASP A 363 19.32 -13.39 -17.04
CA ASP A 363 20.34 -13.24 -16.02
C ASP A 363 19.70 -13.57 -14.66
N ALA A 364 19.86 -14.83 -14.23
CA ALA A 364 19.39 -15.31 -12.94
C ALA A 364 19.97 -14.49 -11.77
N GLN A 365 21.16 -13.92 -11.92
CA GLN A 365 21.77 -13.05 -10.90
C GLN A 365 21.00 -11.73 -10.76
N THR A 366 20.52 -11.16 -11.86
CA THR A 366 19.68 -9.95 -11.79
C THR A 366 18.38 -10.21 -11.04
N LEU A 367 17.73 -11.35 -11.23
CA LEU A 367 16.53 -11.72 -10.48
C LEU A 367 16.81 -12.00 -8.99
N HIS A 368 17.96 -12.60 -8.69
CA HIS A 368 18.38 -12.83 -7.30
C HIS A 368 18.64 -11.50 -6.56
N HIS A 369 19.15 -10.48 -7.27
CA HIS A 369 19.37 -9.15 -6.70
C HIS A 369 18.13 -8.25 -6.71
N ALA A 370 17.12 -8.53 -7.54
CA ALA A 370 15.88 -7.78 -7.66
C ALA A 370 14.68 -8.71 -7.44
N THR A 371 14.50 -9.19 -6.20
CA THR A 371 13.43 -10.12 -5.82
C THR A 371 12.03 -9.60 -6.20
N TRP A 372 11.82 -8.29 -6.13
CA TRP A 372 10.58 -7.65 -6.55
C TRP A 372 10.28 -7.83 -8.04
N LEU A 373 11.30 -7.91 -8.90
CA LEU A 373 11.12 -8.17 -10.33
C LEU A 373 10.66 -9.62 -10.57
N ALA A 374 11.22 -10.57 -9.82
CA ALA A 374 10.76 -11.95 -9.84
C ALA A 374 9.30 -12.05 -9.38
N ALA A 375 8.92 -11.35 -8.30
CA ALA A 375 7.56 -11.32 -7.80
C ALA A 375 6.56 -10.73 -8.80
N GLN A 376 6.92 -9.65 -9.51
CA GLN A 376 6.06 -9.06 -10.56
C GLN A 376 5.83 -9.98 -11.75
N THR A 377 6.76 -10.87 -12.05
CA THR A 377 6.66 -11.82 -13.18
C THR A 377 6.11 -13.17 -12.77
N GLN A 378 5.99 -13.43 -11.46
CA GLN A 378 5.48 -14.69 -10.92
C GLN A 378 3.99 -14.83 -11.19
N LEU A 379 3.55 -16.04 -11.51
CA LEU A 379 2.14 -16.41 -11.59
C LEU A 379 1.74 -17.21 -10.34
N MET A 380 0.44 -17.27 -10.05
CA MET A 380 -0.11 -18.07 -8.95
C MET A 380 0.11 -19.56 -9.17
N ASP A 381 -0.18 -20.00 -10.40
CA ASP A 381 0.01 -21.37 -10.91
C ASP A 381 0.21 -21.33 -12.44
N ASP A 382 0.13 -22.48 -13.08
CA ASP A 382 0.26 -22.63 -14.54
C ASP A 382 -1.05 -22.40 -15.33
N GLY A 383 -2.15 -22.06 -14.65
CA GLY A 383 -3.47 -21.87 -15.25
C GLY A 383 -4.22 -23.16 -15.56
N SER A 384 -3.85 -24.30 -14.91
CA SER A 384 -4.47 -25.61 -15.12
C SER A 384 -5.71 -25.89 -14.26
N GLY A 385 -6.06 -24.97 -13.35
CA GLY A 385 -7.18 -25.10 -12.43
C GLY A 385 -8.56 -25.07 -13.07
N VAL A 386 -9.59 -25.14 -12.25
CA VAL A 386 -11.00 -25.17 -12.67
C VAL A 386 -11.57 -23.77 -12.76
N ILE A 387 -12.20 -23.44 -13.89
CA ILE A 387 -12.81 -22.14 -14.15
C ILE A 387 -14.34 -22.26 -14.12
N LYS A 388 -15.00 -21.36 -13.39
CA LYS A 388 -16.45 -21.09 -13.48
C LYS A 388 -16.66 -19.64 -13.81
N ILE A 389 -17.57 -19.36 -14.77
CA ILE A 389 -17.82 -18.01 -15.23
C ILE A 389 -19.32 -17.71 -15.12
N TRP A 390 -19.65 -16.54 -14.61
CA TRP A 390 -21.00 -15.99 -14.58
C TRP A 390 -21.05 -14.66 -15.32
N ARG A 391 -22.02 -14.49 -16.19
CA ARG A 391 -22.41 -13.20 -16.74
C ARG A 391 -23.32 -12.50 -15.75
N VAL A 392 -23.03 -11.23 -15.49
CA VAL A 392 -23.84 -10.40 -14.61
C VAL A 392 -24.95 -9.73 -15.43
N THR A 393 -26.19 -9.90 -14.98
CA THR A 393 -27.39 -9.27 -15.58
C THR A 393 -28.11 -8.45 -14.53
N THR A 394 -29.08 -7.65 -14.95
CA THR A 394 -29.95 -6.89 -14.03
C THR A 394 -30.79 -7.80 -13.15
N THR A 395 -31.03 -9.04 -13.58
CA THR A 395 -31.83 -10.05 -12.88
C THR A 395 -31.02 -10.97 -11.99
N GLY A 396 -29.66 -10.96 -12.10
CA GLY A 396 -28.78 -11.78 -11.29
C GLY A 396 -27.57 -12.34 -12.04
N LEU A 397 -26.96 -13.35 -11.47
CA LEU A 397 -25.81 -14.06 -12.06
C LEU A 397 -26.30 -15.22 -12.92
N VAL A 398 -25.87 -15.28 -14.16
CA VAL A 398 -26.16 -16.35 -15.11
C VAL A 398 -24.89 -17.10 -15.39
N GLU A 399 -24.83 -18.40 -15.03
CA GLU A 399 -23.66 -19.25 -15.27
C GLU A 399 -23.47 -19.50 -16.77
N ILE A 400 -22.23 -19.38 -17.23
CA ILE A 400 -21.87 -19.64 -18.63
C ILE A 400 -21.42 -21.10 -18.75
N VAL A 401 -22.24 -21.89 -19.43
CA VAL A 401 -21.90 -23.26 -19.79
C VAL A 401 -21.33 -23.23 -21.21
N SER A 402 -20.02 -23.14 -21.36
CA SER A 402 -19.39 -23.09 -22.67
C SER A 402 -18.23 -24.06 -22.78
N SER A 403 -18.15 -24.75 -23.90
CA SER A 403 -16.97 -25.51 -24.33
C SER A 403 -15.81 -24.59 -24.76
N VAL A 404 -16.08 -23.30 -24.98
CA VAL A 404 -15.09 -22.29 -25.41
C VAL A 404 -14.98 -21.23 -24.33
N LEU A 405 -14.02 -21.38 -23.47
CA LEU A 405 -13.65 -20.41 -22.44
C LEU A 405 -12.86 -19.24 -23.09
N GLY A 406 -13.02 -18.02 -22.58
CA GLY A 406 -12.24 -16.84 -22.97
C GLY A 406 -12.95 -15.87 -23.91
N ILE A 407 -14.25 -16.03 -24.18
CA ILE A 407 -15.06 -15.07 -24.95
C ILE A 407 -15.73 -14.07 -24.01
N PHE A 408 -15.46 -12.77 -24.24
CA PHE A 408 -16.02 -11.67 -23.46
C PHE A 408 -16.63 -10.61 -24.38
N PHE A 409 -17.52 -9.77 -23.83
CA PHE A 409 -18.15 -8.67 -24.56
C PHE A 409 -17.97 -7.34 -23.82
N SER A 410 -17.63 -6.28 -24.55
CA SER A 410 -17.25 -4.97 -24.00
C SER A 410 -18.37 -4.26 -23.23
N ALA A 411 -19.65 -4.54 -23.52
CA ALA A 411 -20.79 -3.94 -22.81
C ALA A 411 -21.34 -4.82 -21.67
N ASP A 412 -20.72 -5.96 -21.43
CA ASP A 412 -21.08 -6.89 -20.36
C ASP A 412 -20.07 -6.88 -19.20
N CYS A 413 -20.44 -7.53 -18.10
CA CYS A 413 -19.59 -7.76 -16.94
C CYS A 413 -19.65 -9.24 -16.54
N TYR A 414 -18.55 -9.76 -16.01
CA TYR A 414 -18.42 -11.16 -15.67
C TYR A 414 -17.78 -11.36 -14.31
N ILE A 415 -18.17 -12.43 -13.60
CA ILE A 415 -17.46 -12.95 -12.42
C ILE A 415 -16.83 -14.28 -12.83
N VAL A 416 -15.55 -14.42 -12.59
CA VAL A 416 -14.77 -15.62 -12.90
C VAL A 416 -14.19 -16.17 -11.60
N MET A 417 -14.59 -17.37 -11.20
CA MET A 417 -14.01 -18.10 -10.09
C MET A 417 -13.03 -19.13 -10.64
N TYR A 418 -11.79 -19.03 -10.21
CA TYR A 418 -10.71 -19.93 -10.56
C TYR A 418 -10.26 -20.68 -9.33
N THR A 419 -10.28 -22.00 -9.38
CA THR A 419 -9.88 -22.86 -8.26
C THR A 419 -8.70 -23.71 -8.66
N TYR A 420 -7.64 -23.70 -7.87
CA TYR A 420 -6.39 -24.40 -8.13
C TYR A 420 -5.87 -25.13 -6.89
N HIS A 421 -5.04 -26.14 -7.10
CA HIS A 421 -4.42 -26.90 -6.04
C HIS A 421 -3.07 -26.28 -5.66
N HIS A 422 -2.87 -26.08 -4.37
CA HIS A 422 -1.62 -25.64 -3.77
C HIS A 422 -1.09 -26.75 -2.85
N PRO A 423 0.22 -26.87 -2.56
CA PRO A 423 0.75 -27.89 -1.64
C PRO A 423 0.05 -27.96 -0.28
N ASN A 424 -0.53 -26.86 0.19
CA ASN A 424 -1.25 -26.77 1.46
C ASN A 424 -2.78 -26.94 1.35
N GLY A 425 -3.30 -27.31 0.16
CA GLY A 425 -4.73 -27.49 -0.06
C GLY A 425 -5.26 -26.81 -1.33
N GLU A 426 -6.57 -26.62 -1.38
CA GLU A 426 -7.27 -25.97 -2.49
C GLU A 426 -7.41 -24.46 -2.21
N SER A 427 -7.08 -23.65 -3.20
CA SER A 427 -7.21 -22.19 -3.15
C SER A 427 -8.06 -21.67 -4.31
N SER A 428 -8.71 -20.53 -4.11
CA SER A 428 -9.57 -19.92 -5.13
C SER A 428 -9.30 -18.43 -5.30
N ILE A 429 -9.54 -17.95 -6.52
CA ILE A 429 -9.48 -16.55 -6.87
C ILE A 429 -10.82 -16.16 -7.50
N ILE A 430 -11.39 -15.04 -7.07
CA ILE A 430 -12.59 -14.46 -7.65
C ILE A 430 -12.20 -13.20 -8.42
N TYR A 431 -12.24 -13.29 -9.74
CA TYR A 431 -12.09 -12.13 -10.61
C TYR A 431 -13.46 -11.56 -10.93
N TYR A 432 -13.60 -10.23 -10.86
CA TYR A 432 -14.76 -9.57 -11.47
C TYR A 432 -14.27 -8.61 -12.55
N TRP A 433 -14.60 -8.99 -13.78
CA TRP A 433 -14.20 -8.31 -14.99
C TRP A 433 -15.31 -7.38 -15.48
N THR A 434 -14.93 -6.14 -15.84
CA THR A 434 -15.87 -5.12 -16.30
C THR A 434 -15.47 -4.62 -17.69
N GLY A 435 -16.37 -4.74 -18.65
CA GLY A 435 -16.15 -4.27 -20.02
C GLY A 435 -16.08 -2.74 -20.10
N SER A 436 -15.37 -2.23 -21.10
CA SER A 436 -15.15 -0.79 -21.29
C SER A 436 -16.44 -0.01 -21.55
N ALA A 437 -17.39 -0.62 -22.28
CA ALA A 437 -18.68 -0.06 -22.63
C ALA A 437 -19.83 -0.47 -21.69
N SER A 438 -19.52 -1.18 -20.57
CA SER A 438 -20.54 -1.60 -19.60
C SER A 438 -21.15 -0.42 -18.85
N SER A 439 -22.44 -0.50 -18.48
CA SER A 439 -23.13 0.56 -17.75
C SER A 439 -22.63 0.68 -16.30
N PRO A 440 -22.66 1.88 -15.68
CA PRO A 440 -22.29 2.06 -14.29
C PRO A 440 -23.08 1.19 -13.31
N GLU A 441 -24.35 0.95 -13.62
CA GLU A 441 -25.24 0.10 -12.82
C GLU A 441 -24.76 -1.35 -12.84
N LEU A 442 -24.46 -1.88 -14.03
CA LEU A 442 -23.97 -3.25 -14.19
C LEU A 442 -22.64 -3.46 -13.47
N ARG A 443 -21.73 -2.47 -13.50
CA ARG A 443 -20.47 -2.50 -12.76
C ARG A 443 -20.68 -2.59 -11.24
N LYS A 444 -21.63 -1.80 -10.70
CA LYS A 444 -21.98 -1.84 -9.27
C LYS A 444 -22.58 -3.20 -8.87
N LEU A 445 -23.47 -3.76 -9.72
CA LEU A 445 -24.03 -5.09 -9.49
C LEU A 445 -22.95 -6.18 -9.53
N THR A 446 -21.96 -6.05 -10.42
CA THR A 446 -20.84 -6.98 -10.52
C THR A 446 -19.95 -6.94 -9.28
N GLU A 447 -19.61 -5.75 -8.80
CA GLU A 447 -18.84 -5.58 -7.58
C GLU A 447 -19.61 -6.15 -6.37
N LYS A 448 -20.90 -5.89 -6.27
CA LYS A 448 -21.75 -6.43 -5.20
C LYS A 448 -21.80 -7.96 -5.25
N GLY A 449 -22.08 -8.55 -6.42
CA GLY A 449 -22.15 -10.01 -6.59
C GLY A 449 -20.80 -10.69 -6.29
N ALA A 450 -19.67 -10.08 -6.69
CA ALA A 450 -18.34 -10.59 -6.38
C ALA A 450 -18.03 -10.54 -4.88
N LYS A 451 -18.39 -9.46 -4.18
CA LYS A 451 -18.25 -9.34 -2.72
C LYS A 451 -19.15 -10.34 -1.98
N GLU A 452 -20.39 -10.53 -2.41
CA GLU A 452 -21.29 -11.54 -1.83
C GLU A 452 -20.74 -12.96 -2.01
N MET A 453 -20.18 -13.26 -3.19
CA MET A 453 -19.51 -14.55 -3.44
C MET A 453 -18.28 -14.71 -2.56
N HIS A 454 -17.44 -13.71 -2.46
CA HIS A 454 -16.25 -13.68 -1.60
C HIS A 454 -16.62 -13.92 -0.12
N ASN A 455 -17.66 -13.26 0.38
CA ASN A 455 -18.13 -13.42 1.76
C ASN A 455 -18.70 -14.83 2.03
N LYS A 456 -19.33 -15.47 1.03
CA LYS A 456 -19.79 -16.87 1.15
C LYS A 456 -18.64 -17.85 1.44
N PHE A 457 -17.43 -17.57 0.98
CA PHE A 457 -16.20 -18.32 1.25
C PHE A 457 -15.39 -17.73 2.40
N CYS A 458 -16.03 -17.01 3.35
CA CYS A 458 -15.40 -16.42 4.53
C CYS A 458 -14.26 -15.44 4.20
N ALA A 459 -14.33 -14.78 3.05
CA ALA A 459 -13.29 -13.85 2.54
C ALA A 459 -11.89 -14.49 2.38
N ILE A 460 -11.81 -15.81 2.22
CA ILE A 460 -10.56 -16.55 1.99
C ILE A 460 -10.04 -16.38 0.57
N PRO A 461 -10.87 -16.54 -0.51
CA PRO A 461 -10.42 -16.36 -1.88
C PRO A 461 -9.86 -14.95 -2.10
N MET A 462 -8.81 -14.84 -2.90
CA MET A 462 -8.36 -13.51 -3.34
C MET A 462 -9.42 -12.88 -4.24
N LEU A 463 -9.82 -11.64 -3.96
CA LEU A 463 -10.77 -10.89 -4.78
C LEU A 463 -10.03 -9.92 -5.70
N VAL A 464 -10.21 -10.04 -7.02
CA VAL A 464 -9.49 -9.27 -8.02
C VAL A 464 -10.43 -8.45 -8.89
N LYS A 465 -10.26 -7.12 -8.88
CA LYS A 465 -10.93 -6.21 -9.79
C LYS A 465 -10.17 -6.12 -11.10
N VAL A 466 -10.84 -6.40 -12.21
CA VAL A 466 -10.27 -6.37 -13.56
C VAL A 466 -11.10 -5.48 -14.48
N ARG A 467 -10.44 -4.59 -15.21
CA ARG A 467 -11.04 -3.79 -16.26
C ARG A 467 -10.57 -4.29 -17.61
N GLN A 468 -11.46 -4.26 -18.63
CA GLN A 468 -11.09 -4.54 -20.01
C GLN A 468 -9.86 -3.71 -20.44
N GLY A 469 -8.85 -4.38 -20.98
CA GLY A 469 -7.60 -3.79 -21.42
C GLY A 469 -6.49 -3.75 -20.35
N SER A 470 -6.81 -4.03 -19.07
CA SER A 470 -5.88 -4.04 -17.94
C SER A 470 -5.90 -5.40 -17.20
N GLU A 471 -6.09 -6.48 -17.94
CA GLU A 471 -6.13 -7.83 -17.39
C GLU A 471 -4.76 -8.24 -16.83
N PRO A 472 -4.68 -8.74 -15.58
CA PRO A 472 -3.43 -9.24 -15.03
C PRO A 472 -2.97 -10.53 -15.71
N ALA A 473 -1.66 -10.79 -15.71
CA ALA A 473 -1.04 -11.91 -16.43
C ALA A 473 -1.66 -13.27 -16.07
N HIS A 474 -1.97 -13.52 -14.79
CA HIS A 474 -2.60 -14.77 -14.36
C HIS A 474 -4.04 -14.91 -14.90
N PHE A 475 -4.82 -13.81 -14.95
CA PHE A 475 -6.16 -13.84 -15.57
C PHE A 475 -6.11 -14.20 -17.06
N LEU A 476 -5.10 -13.76 -17.79
CA LEU A 476 -4.91 -14.15 -19.19
C LEU A 476 -4.41 -15.60 -19.31
N GLN A 477 -3.56 -16.03 -18.39
CA GLN A 477 -3.01 -17.39 -18.37
C GLN A 477 -4.08 -18.47 -18.18
N ILE A 478 -5.09 -18.24 -17.33
CA ILE A 478 -6.16 -19.22 -17.10
C ILE A 478 -6.97 -19.53 -18.39
N PHE A 479 -7.02 -18.58 -19.33
CA PHE A 479 -7.64 -18.80 -20.66
C PHE A 479 -6.66 -19.33 -21.69
N LYS A 480 -5.42 -19.67 -21.29
CA LYS A 480 -4.40 -20.30 -22.14
C LYS A 480 -4.14 -19.52 -23.45
N GLY A 481 -4.14 -18.17 -23.34
CA GLY A 481 -3.90 -17.27 -24.46
C GLY A 481 -5.05 -17.16 -25.46
N ARG A 482 -6.25 -17.57 -25.11
CA ARG A 482 -7.44 -17.57 -26.00
C ARG A 482 -8.49 -16.54 -25.59
N MET A 483 -8.16 -15.59 -24.72
CA MET A 483 -9.08 -14.53 -24.35
C MET A 483 -9.32 -13.56 -25.50
N ILE A 484 -10.58 -13.40 -25.91
CA ILE A 484 -11.01 -12.44 -26.95
C ILE A 484 -12.19 -11.63 -26.42
N THR A 485 -12.09 -10.32 -26.59
CA THR A 485 -13.18 -9.39 -26.25
C THR A 485 -13.80 -8.83 -27.53
N PHE A 486 -15.08 -9.09 -27.69
CA PHE A 486 -15.90 -8.56 -28.79
C PHE A 486 -16.62 -7.27 -28.37
N VAL A 487 -16.98 -6.45 -29.35
CA VAL A 487 -17.74 -5.20 -29.12
C VAL A 487 -19.22 -5.52 -28.94
N GLY A 488 -19.89 -4.79 -28.04
CA GLY A 488 -21.33 -4.94 -27.77
C GLY A 488 -21.64 -5.90 -26.63
N ARG A 489 -22.79 -6.54 -26.70
CA ARG A 489 -23.33 -7.50 -25.71
C ARG A 489 -23.46 -8.88 -26.31
N ALA A 490 -23.35 -9.88 -25.46
CA ALA A 490 -23.72 -11.25 -25.85
C ALA A 490 -25.24 -11.33 -26.17
N THR A 491 -25.56 -11.85 -27.35
CA THR A 491 -26.96 -11.89 -27.88
C THR A 491 -27.72 -13.16 -27.53
N ASP A 492 -27.04 -14.24 -27.19
CA ASP A 492 -27.67 -15.55 -26.98
C ASP A 492 -27.88 -15.84 -25.48
N CYS A 493 -29.13 -15.83 -25.07
CA CYS A 493 -29.59 -16.27 -23.75
C CYS A 493 -30.66 -17.33 -23.93
N ASP A 494 -30.29 -18.61 -23.88
CA ASP A 494 -31.27 -19.66 -23.70
C ASP A 494 -31.54 -19.88 -22.21
N SER A 495 -32.74 -20.27 -21.86
CA SER A 495 -33.20 -20.51 -20.49
C SER A 495 -32.47 -21.60 -19.72
N SER A 496 -31.59 -22.35 -20.37
CA SER A 496 -30.78 -23.45 -19.81
C SER A 496 -29.28 -23.13 -19.61
N GLY A 497 -28.83 -21.90 -19.90
CA GLY A 497 -27.42 -21.46 -19.79
C GLY A 497 -27.02 -20.63 -21.00
N VAL A 498 -26.14 -19.67 -20.77
CA VAL A 498 -25.66 -18.76 -21.83
C VAL A 498 -24.48 -19.41 -22.54
N ILE A 499 -24.63 -19.77 -23.81
CA ILE A 499 -23.50 -20.15 -24.66
C ILE A 499 -23.00 -18.90 -25.34
N LEU A 500 -21.83 -18.41 -24.94
CA LEU A 500 -21.19 -17.28 -25.59
C LEU A 500 -20.61 -17.75 -26.92
N ARG A 501 -21.09 -17.17 -28.03
CA ARG A 501 -20.58 -17.46 -29.37
C ARG A 501 -19.82 -16.27 -29.91
N SER A 502 -18.69 -16.50 -30.55
CA SER A 502 -17.99 -15.48 -31.32
C SER A 502 -18.83 -15.11 -32.56
N PRO A 503 -18.80 -13.82 -32.97
CA PRO A 503 -19.38 -13.42 -34.25
C PRO A 503 -18.86 -14.25 -35.43
N SER A 504 -19.68 -14.44 -36.47
CA SER A 504 -19.27 -15.16 -37.68
C SER A 504 -18.27 -14.39 -38.56
N HIS A 505 -18.21 -13.07 -38.37
CA HIS A 505 -17.34 -12.16 -39.12
C HIS A 505 -16.73 -11.13 -38.18
N TYR A 506 -15.40 -11.15 -38.01
CA TYR A 506 -14.73 -10.23 -37.12
C TYR A 506 -13.27 -9.98 -37.53
N LEU A 507 -12.73 -8.83 -37.14
CA LEU A 507 -11.32 -8.53 -37.13
C LEU A 507 -10.88 -8.31 -35.68
N VAL A 508 -9.96 -9.13 -35.18
CA VAL A 508 -9.43 -9.06 -33.82
C VAL A 508 -7.94 -8.71 -33.88
N ARG A 509 -7.54 -7.67 -33.17
CA ARG A 509 -6.13 -7.37 -32.91
C ARG A 509 -5.62 -8.25 -31.79
N VAL A 510 -4.47 -8.88 -31.98
CA VAL A 510 -3.82 -9.73 -30.98
C VAL A 510 -2.72 -8.93 -30.28
N TRP A 511 -2.71 -9.01 -28.96
CA TRP A 511 -1.73 -8.39 -28.08
C TRP A 511 -0.97 -9.46 -27.32
N GLY A 512 0.30 -9.16 -26.98
CA GLY A 512 1.13 -10.03 -26.13
C GLY A 512 2.08 -10.91 -26.93
N LYS A 513 3.19 -11.27 -26.30
CA LYS A 513 4.25 -12.15 -26.85
C LYS A 513 4.18 -13.56 -26.28
N TYR A 514 3.53 -13.71 -25.12
CA TYR A 514 3.44 -14.97 -24.41
C TYR A 514 1.99 -15.24 -24.02
N THR A 515 1.65 -16.50 -23.74
CA THR A 515 0.31 -16.95 -23.34
C THR A 515 -0.26 -16.11 -22.16
N ARG A 516 0.58 -15.77 -21.20
CA ARG A 516 0.22 -14.94 -20.02
C ARG A 516 -0.03 -13.46 -20.32
N GLU A 517 0.24 -13.02 -21.54
CA GLU A 517 0.02 -11.65 -22.01
C GLU A 517 -0.99 -11.61 -23.15
N ALA A 518 -1.36 -12.78 -23.68
CA ALA A 518 -2.12 -12.90 -24.90
C ALA A 518 -3.59 -12.54 -24.70
N ARG A 519 -4.05 -11.53 -25.43
CA ARG A 519 -5.46 -11.13 -25.51
C ARG A 519 -5.81 -10.63 -26.91
N GLY A 520 -7.04 -10.90 -27.31
CA GLY A 520 -7.63 -10.40 -28.56
C GLY A 520 -8.67 -9.31 -28.29
N THR A 521 -8.69 -8.26 -29.07
CA THR A 521 -9.72 -7.21 -28.99
C THR A 521 -10.29 -6.97 -30.36
N GLU A 522 -11.62 -7.03 -30.52
CA GLU A 522 -12.27 -6.72 -31.78
C GLU A 522 -12.04 -5.28 -32.18
N VAL A 523 -11.68 -5.07 -33.45
CA VAL A 523 -11.42 -3.75 -34.03
C VAL A 523 -12.65 -3.29 -34.81
N VAL A 524 -13.21 -2.15 -34.40
CA VAL A 524 -14.33 -1.49 -35.07
C VAL A 524 -13.80 -0.24 -35.79
N THR A 525 -14.40 0.10 -36.92
CA THR A 525 -14.06 1.28 -37.73
C THR A 525 -14.04 2.57 -36.89
N GLY A 526 -12.91 3.30 -36.91
CA GLY A 526 -12.79 4.63 -36.31
C GLY A 526 -11.88 4.76 -35.06
N GLY A 527 -11.16 3.71 -34.65
CA GLY A 527 -10.20 3.81 -33.53
C GLY A 527 -8.80 4.22 -34.05
N GLU A 528 -8.06 4.99 -33.22
CA GLU A 528 -6.66 5.41 -33.45
C GLU A 528 -5.63 4.25 -33.33
N GLU A 529 -6.05 3.00 -33.43
CA GLU A 529 -5.20 1.82 -33.25
C GLU A 529 -4.45 1.48 -34.53
N GLY A 530 -3.21 1.90 -34.60
CA GLY A 530 -2.37 1.75 -35.81
C GLY A 530 -1.81 0.35 -36.08
N ALA A 531 -1.34 0.14 -37.29
CA ALA A 531 -0.84 -1.10 -37.89
C ALA A 531 0.51 -1.57 -37.33
N GLY A 532 0.47 -2.28 -36.17
CA GLY A 532 1.60 -3.08 -35.68
C GLY A 532 1.09 -4.39 -35.08
N GLY A 533 1.93 -5.43 -35.04
CA GLY A 533 1.57 -6.72 -34.45
C GLY A 533 0.77 -7.63 -35.38
N CYS A 534 -0.12 -8.46 -34.79
CA CYS A 534 -0.88 -9.47 -35.53
C CYS A 534 -2.39 -9.26 -35.41
N TYR A 535 -3.13 -9.70 -36.44
CA TYR A 535 -4.59 -9.63 -36.48
C TYR A 535 -5.20 -10.98 -36.90
N ILE A 536 -6.34 -11.31 -36.36
CA ILE A 536 -7.15 -12.47 -36.77
C ILE A 536 -8.40 -11.95 -37.48
N LEU A 537 -8.49 -12.25 -38.79
CA LEU A 537 -9.69 -11.99 -39.61
C LEU A 537 -10.47 -13.29 -39.75
N ARG A 538 -11.72 -13.32 -39.35
CA ARG A 538 -12.64 -14.42 -39.59
C ARG A 538 -13.77 -13.95 -40.46
N ALA A 539 -14.03 -14.71 -41.55
CA ALA A 539 -15.16 -14.49 -42.43
C ALA A 539 -15.77 -15.86 -42.76
N ALA A 540 -16.96 -16.09 -42.24
CA ALA A 540 -17.69 -17.35 -42.34
C ALA A 540 -16.82 -18.59 -41.95
N ALA A 541 -16.47 -19.44 -42.93
CA ALA A 541 -15.68 -20.65 -42.68
C ALA A 541 -14.16 -20.42 -42.76
N ARG A 542 -13.69 -19.24 -43.18
CA ARG A 542 -12.27 -18.96 -43.35
C ARG A 542 -11.71 -18.12 -42.23
N CYS A 543 -10.46 -18.40 -41.86
CA CYS A 543 -9.71 -17.67 -40.86
C CYS A 543 -8.31 -17.32 -41.35
N TRP A 544 -7.94 -16.06 -41.29
CA TRP A 544 -6.61 -15.57 -41.59
C TRP A 544 -5.93 -14.97 -40.38
N VAL A 545 -4.64 -15.27 -40.22
CA VAL A 545 -3.76 -14.60 -39.26
C VAL A 545 -2.86 -13.67 -40.07
N TRP A 546 -3.17 -12.38 -40.02
CA TRP A 546 -2.38 -11.36 -40.69
C TRP A 546 -1.32 -10.83 -39.74
N CYS A 547 -0.06 -10.69 -40.22
CA CYS A 547 1.06 -10.22 -39.43
C CYS A 547 1.77 -9.06 -40.12
N ALA A 548 1.94 -7.96 -39.35
CA ALA A 548 2.73 -6.82 -39.81
C ALA A 548 4.22 -7.22 -39.99
N THR A 549 4.97 -6.46 -40.81
CA THR A 549 6.42 -6.65 -40.94
C THR A 549 7.19 -6.41 -39.65
N SER A 550 6.64 -5.58 -38.75
CA SER A 550 7.17 -5.30 -37.41
C SER A 550 6.85 -6.37 -36.36
N ALA A 551 5.94 -7.32 -36.68
CA ALA A 551 5.55 -8.34 -35.72
C ALA A 551 6.70 -9.33 -35.45
N THR A 552 6.92 -9.64 -34.17
CA THR A 552 7.93 -10.63 -33.73
C THR A 552 7.49 -12.06 -34.02
N GLY A 553 8.42 -13.02 -33.95
CA GLY A 553 8.11 -14.45 -34.07
C GLY A 553 7.13 -14.91 -32.99
N ASP A 554 7.32 -14.44 -31.76
CA ASP A 554 6.49 -14.79 -30.61
C ASP A 554 5.05 -14.28 -30.78
N GLU A 555 4.86 -13.03 -31.23
CA GLU A 555 3.53 -12.45 -31.49
C GLU A 555 2.77 -13.24 -32.57
N ARG A 556 3.48 -13.71 -33.61
CA ARG A 556 2.89 -14.53 -34.68
C ARG A 556 2.41 -15.89 -34.14
N GLU A 557 3.21 -16.51 -33.26
CA GLU A 557 2.87 -17.80 -32.68
C GLU A 557 1.65 -17.68 -31.75
N VAL A 558 1.61 -16.64 -30.91
CA VAL A 558 0.45 -16.34 -30.07
C VAL A 558 -0.81 -16.12 -30.92
N ALA A 559 -0.71 -15.38 -32.03
CA ALA A 559 -1.86 -15.13 -32.90
C ALA A 559 -2.38 -16.42 -33.55
N LYS A 560 -1.49 -17.33 -33.98
CA LYS A 560 -1.88 -18.65 -34.49
C LYS A 560 -2.58 -19.51 -33.45
N GLN A 561 -2.04 -19.52 -32.22
CA GLN A 561 -2.66 -20.28 -31.10
C GLN A 561 -4.02 -19.73 -30.71
N MET A 562 -4.20 -18.40 -30.74
CA MET A 562 -5.47 -17.73 -30.45
C MET A 562 -6.52 -18.01 -31.53
N ALA A 563 -6.12 -18.09 -32.80
CA ALA A 563 -7.02 -18.39 -33.90
C ALA A 563 -7.63 -19.81 -33.82
N ALA A 564 -6.97 -20.77 -33.17
CA ALA A 564 -7.42 -22.12 -32.74
C ALA A 564 -8.12 -23.00 -33.79
N THR A 565 -8.11 -22.64 -35.06
CA THR A 565 -8.74 -23.35 -36.18
C THR A 565 -7.75 -23.40 -37.34
N GLU A 566 -8.04 -24.17 -38.36
CA GLU A 566 -7.29 -24.08 -39.64
C GLU A 566 -7.25 -22.62 -40.07
N ASN A 567 -6.06 -22.02 -40.05
CA ASN A 567 -5.85 -20.62 -40.39
C ASN A 567 -4.79 -20.48 -41.48
N SER A 568 -4.95 -19.44 -42.29
CA SER A 568 -3.96 -19.07 -43.32
C SER A 568 -3.12 -17.91 -42.81
N LEU A 569 -1.79 -18.13 -42.68
CA LEU A 569 -0.85 -17.06 -42.31
C LEU A 569 -0.66 -16.13 -43.52
N VAL A 570 -0.90 -14.84 -43.28
CA VAL A 570 -0.75 -13.78 -44.29
C VAL A 570 0.24 -12.73 -43.79
N MET A 571 1.32 -12.49 -44.51
CA MET A 571 2.29 -11.45 -44.18
C MET A 571 1.92 -10.15 -44.86
N GLN A 572 2.17 -9.02 -44.19
CA GLN A 572 2.00 -7.69 -44.76
C GLN A 572 2.70 -7.58 -46.11
N GLY A 573 1.98 -7.15 -47.14
CA GLY A 573 2.45 -7.03 -48.52
C GLY A 573 2.37 -8.32 -49.36
N LYS A 574 1.82 -9.43 -48.81
CA LYS A 574 1.59 -10.71 -49.52
C LYS A 574 0.13 -11.15 -49.43
N GLU A 575 -0.76 -10.20 -49.21
CA GLU A 575 -2.19 -10.46 -49.11
C GLU A 575 -2.77 -10.76 -50.50
N LYS A 576 -3.64 -11.76 -50.57
CA LYS A 576 -4.41 -12.13 -51.78
C LYS A 576 -5.71 -11.33 -51.83
N ALA A 577 -6.36 -11.30 -53.00
CA ALA A 577 -7.61 -10.59 -53.23
C ALA A 577 -8.72 -11.05 -52.26
N ASP A 578 -8.84 -12.34 -51.99
CA ASP A 578 -9.84 -12.93 -51.10
C ASP A 578 -9.72 -12.43 -49.67
N PHE A 579 -8.52 -12.13 -49.19
CA PHE A 579 -8.28 -11.52 -47.88
C PHE A 579 -8.82 -10.08 -47.86
N TRP A 580 -8.54 -9.28 -48.89
CA TRP A 580 -9.01 -7.90 -48.97
C TRP A 580 -10.52 -7.80 -49.14
N ASP A 581 -11.12 -8.73 -49.90
CA ASP A 581 -12.58 -8.83 -50.07
C ASP A 581 -13.25 -9.17 -48.72
N ALA A 582 -12.67 -10.10 -47.99
CA ALA A 582 -13.14 -10.45 -46.62
C ALA A 582 -12.97 -9.31 -45.63
N LEU A 583 -11.92 -8.50 -45.75
CA LEU A 583 -11.65 -7.36 -44.85
C LEU A 583 -12.59 -6.18 -45.12
N GLY A 584 -13.02 -6.01 -46.37
CA GLY A 584 -13.93 -4.93 -46.83
C GLY A 584 -13.42 -3.54 -46.50
N ASN A 585 -14.27 -2.66 -45.96
CA ASN A 585 -13.92 -1.26 -45.68
C ASN A 585 -12.93 -1.07 -44.51
N LYS A 586 -12.50 -2.16 -43.84
CA LYS A 586 -11.56 -2.11 -42.70
C LYS A 586 -10.08 -2.00 -43.09
N ARG A 587 -9.79 -1.82 -44.38
CA ARG A 587 -8.42 -1.76 -44.92
C ARG A 587 -7.55 -0.66 -44.27
N MET A 588 -8.12 0.49 -43.94
CA MET A 588 -7.41 1.59 -43.31
C MET A 588 -6.85 1.23 -41.92
N LEU A 589 -7.49 0.27 -41.19
CA LEU A 589 -7.09 -0.13 -39.86
C LEU A 589 -5.71 -0.83 -39.84
N LEU A 590 -5.25 -1.37 -40.95
CA LEU A 590 -3.97 -2.08 -41.07
C LEU A 590 -2.80 -1.18 -41.51
N THR A 591 -3.01 0.11 -41.80
CA THR A 591 -2.01 0.97 -42.46
C THR A 591 -1.35 2.01 -41.54
N THR A 592 -1.87 2.26 -40.35
CA THR A 592 -1.37 3.27 -39.39
C THR A 592 -0.53 2.63 -38.30
N ALA A 593 0.72 3.09 -38.08
CA ALA A 593 1.62 2.53 -37.05
C ALA A 593 1.50 3.27 -35.71
N ALA A 594 1.08 2.60 -34.66
CA ALA A 594 1.28 3.06 -33.28
C ALA A 594 2.33 2.19 -32.59
N GLN A 595 3.44 2.77 -32.18
CA GLN A 595 4.42 2.11 -31.32
C GLN A 595 3.97 2.29 -29.87
N ARG A 596 3.70 1.19 -29.17
CA ARG A 596 3.53 1.21 -27.71
C ARG A 596 4.93 1.25 -27.10
N GLU A 597 5.24 2.31 -26.38
CA GLU A 597 6.49 2.36 -25.63
C GLU A 597 6.46 1.33 -24.48
N PRO A 598 7.57 0.60 -24.22
CA PRO A 598 7.65 -0.32 -23.11
C PRO A 598 7.50 0.45 -21.79
N GLU A 599 6.64 -0.02 -20.90
CA GLU A 599 6.46 0.53 -19.57
C GLU A 599 7.70 0.25 -18.72
N ASP A 600 8.15 1.24 -17.96
CA ASP A 600 9.24 1.07 -17.00
C ASP A 600 8.71 0.32 -15.78
N ILE A 601 9.49 -0.67 -15.34
CA ILE A 601 9.18 -1.43 -14.13
C ILE A 601 9.83 -0.72 -12.94
N LEU A 602 9.01 -0.14 -12.06
CA LEU A 602 9.45 0.45 -10.79
C LEU A 602 9.35 -0.58 -9.65
N PRO A 603 10.23 -0.50 -8.62
CA PRO A 603 10.10 -1.29 -7.41
C PRO A 603 8.76 -1.06 -6.72
N ALA A 604 8.24 -2.11 -6.08
CA ALA A 604 6.99 -2.02 -5.33
C ALA A 604 7.12 -1.09 -4.10
N ARG A 605 6.02 -0.42 -3.75
CA ARG A 605 5.92 0.50 -2.61
C ARG A 605 4.82 0.04 -1.66
N LEU A 606 5.07 0.10 -0.36
CA LEU A 606 4.10 -0.27 0.66
C LEU A 606 3.56 0.99 1.34
N PHE A 607 2.25 1.04 1.56
CA PHE A 607 1.56 2.15 2.24
C PHE A 607 0.69 1.63 3.37
N TYR A 608 0.72 2.32 4.49
CA TYR A 608 -0.25 2.19 5.56
C TYR A 608 -1.49 3.04 5.23
N VAL A 609 -2.68 2.50 5.48
CA VAL A 609 -3.96 3.21 5.29
C VAL A 609 -4.51 3.62 6.65
N SER A 610 -4.56 4.92 6.91
CA SER A 610 -5.22 5.46 8.11
C SER A 610 -6.74 5.52 7.89
N ILE A 611 -7.48 4.72 8.66
CA ILE A 611 -8.94 4.72 8.65
C ILE A 611 -9.40 5.72 9.70
N GLY A 612 -10.08 6.76 9.30
CA GLY A 612 -10.53 7.88 10.16
C GLY A 612 -10.20 9.25 9.56
N LEU A 613 -9.17 9.32 8.71
CA LEU A 613 -8.86 10.48 7.89
C LEU A 613 -9.07 10.09 6.42
N PRO A 614 -10.00 10.70 5.69
CA PRO A 614 -10.29 10.30 4.33
C PRO A 614 -9.06 10.50 3.43
N GLY A 615 -8.50 9.37 2.95
CA GLY A 615 -7.47 9.36 1.91
C GLY A 615 -6.03 9.53 2.38
N TYR A 616 -5.73 9.35 3.66
CA TYR A 616 -4.35 9.37 4.13
C TYR A 616 -3.63 8.04 3.87
N PHE A 617 -2.58 8.10 3.05
CA PHE A 617 -1.71 6.97 2.72
C PHE A 617 -0.27 7.30 3.14
N GLU A 618 0.23 6.67 4.21
CA GLU A 618 1.60 6.86 4.68
C GLU A 618 2.52 5.81 4.05
N GLU A 619 3.51 6.25 3.28
CA GLU A 619 4.48 5.34 2.68
C GLU A 619 5.40 4.71 3.73
N ILE A 620 5.59 3.39 3.63
CA ILE A 620 6.51 2.62 4.46
C ILE A 620 7.81 2.42 3.66
N VAL A 621 8.78 3.25 3.94
CA VAL A 621 10.08 3.19 3.27
C VAL A 621 10.88 1.98 3.77
N SER A 622 11.50 1.22 2.85
CA SER A 622 12.30 0.03 3.18
C SER A 622 11.52 -1.01 3.99
N TYR A 623 10.34 -1.36 3.52
CA TYR A 623 9.40 -2.25 4.19
C TYR A 623 9.87 -3.72 4.27
N SER A 624 9.32 -4.43 5.24
CA SER A 624 9.45 -5.87 5.46
C SER A 624 8.09 -6.44 5.90
N GLN A 625 7.97 -7.76 6.05
CA GLN A 625 6.76 -8.38 6.59
C GLN A 625 6.40 -7.87 8.00
N MET A 626 7.40 -7.50 8.80
CA MET A 626 7.20 -6.93 10.14
C MET A 626 6.44 -5.59 10.13
N ASP A 627 6.37 -4.94 8.99
CA ASP A 627 5.63 -3.69 8.80
C ASP A 627 4.15 -3.92 8.48
N LEU A 628 3.74 -5.17 8.25
CA LEU A 628 2.33 -5.57 8.17
C LEU A 628 1.84 -5.95 9.57
N SER A 629 0.85 -5.23 10.09
CA SER A 629 0.25 -5.53 11.39
C SER A 629 -1.19 -6.00 11.23
N PRO A 630 -1.60 -7.02 11.99
CA PRO A 630 -2.97 -7.56 11.96
C PRO A 630 -4.08 -6.53 12.20
N GLU A 631 -3.76 -5.36 12.78
CA GLU A 631 -4.73 -4.33 13.14
C GLU A 631 -5.06 -3.35 12.02
N TYR A 632 -4.34 -3.35 10.87
CA TYR A 632 -4.58 -2.36 9.84
C TYR A 632 -4.69 -2.91 8.43
N ILE A 633 -4.92 -2.02 7.50
CA ILE A 633 -4.97 -2.27 6.06
C ILE A 633 -3.72 -1.66 5.44
N ALA A 634 -3.06 -2.41 4.56
CA ALA A 634 -1.92 -1.94 3.80
C ALA A 634 -2.18 -2.00 2.30
N ILE A 635 -1.60 -1.07 1.55
CA ILE A 635 -1.56 -1.08 0.09
C ILE A 635 -0.14 -1.38 -0.35
N LEU A 636 0.05 -2.46 -1.11
CA LEU A 636 1.28 -2.76 -1.82
C LEU A 636 1.08 -2.39 -3.30
N ASP A 637 1.70 -1.31 -3.70
CA ASP A 637 1.71 -0.87 -5.09
C ASP A 637 2.84 -1.55 -5.85
N ALA A 638 2.50 -2.54 -6.65
CA ALA A 638 3.41 -3.28 -7.51
C ALA A 638 3.53 -2.69 -8.92
N HIS A 639 3.08 -1.47 -9.13
CA HIS A 639 3.06 -0.71 -10.38
C HIS A 639 2.09 -1.26 -11.45
N ASN A 640 2.18 -2.51 -11.84
CA ASN A 640 1.26 -3.17 -12.78
C ASN A 640 -0.06 -3.62 -12.13
N CYS A 641 -0.10 -3.73 -10.81
CA CYS A 641 -1.28 -4.02 -10.02
C CYS A 641 -1.14 -3.42 -8.62
N VAL A 642 -2.24 -3.31 -7.90
CA VAL A 642 -2.30 -2.82 -6.52
C VAL A 642 -2.89 -3.92 -5.65
N TYR A 643 -2.12 -4.38 -4.67
CA TYR A 643 -2.63 -5.26 -3.63
C TYR A 643 -3.13 -4.44 -2.45
N ILE A 644 -4.26 -4.83 -1.91
CA ILE A 644 -4.74 -4.33 -0.63
C ILE A 644 -4.79 -5.49 0.37
N TRP A 645 -3.89 -5.45 1.33
CA TRP A 645 -3.76 -6.44 2.37
C TRP A 645 -4.62 -6.04 3.58
N THR A 646 -5.42 -6.97 4.08
CA THR A 646 -6.32 -6.73 5.20
C THR A 646 -5.95 -7.59 6.39
N GLY A 647 -5.54 -6.96 7.49
CA GLY A 647 -5.21 -7.64 8.74
C GLY A 647 -6.45 -8.21 9.43
N THR A 648 -6.29 -9.28 10.18
CA THR A 648 -7.37 -10.01 10.87
C THR A 648 -8.14 -9.13 11.86
N TYR A 649 -7.45 -8.24 12.57
CA TYR A 649 -8.03 -7.32 13.54
C TYR A 649 -8.28 -5.91 12.97
N SER A 650 -8.17 -5.73 11.65
CA SER A 650 -8.46 -4.46 11.02
C SER A 650 -9.96 -4.13 11.08
N CYS A 651 -10.29 -2.84 11.00
CA CYS A 651 -11.67 -2.35 11.07
C CYS A 651 -12.56 -2.98 9.99
N ALA A 652 -13.74 -3.48 10.36
CA ALA A 652 -14.69 -4.10 9.43
C ALA A 652 -15.10 -3.16 8.29
N VAL A 653 -15.39 -1.89 8.58
CA VAL A 653 -15.71 -0.86 7.57
C VAL A 653 -14.59 -0.68 6.57
N GLY A 654 -13.33 -0.73 7.03
CA GLY A 654 -12.16 -0.65 6.17
C GLY A 654 -12.03 -1.87 5.25
N ARG A 655 -12.26 -3.09 5.75
CA ARG A 655 -12.25 -4.32 4.94
C ARG A 655 -13.34 -4.30 3.86
N GLU A 656 -14.55 -3.88 4.20
CA GLU A 656 -15.65 -3.73 3.23
C GLU A 656 -15.35 -2.66 2.17
N SER A 657 -14.63 -1.62 2.56
CA SER A 657 -14.23 -0.50 1.70
C SER A 657 -12.89 -0.70 1.01
N ALA A 658 -12.22 -1.84 1.15
CA ALA A 658 -10.85 -2.09 0.69
C ALA A 658 -10.62 -1.66 -0.78
N ILE A 659 -11.51 -2.08 -1.69
CA ILE A 659 -11.40 -1.72 -3.12
C ILE A 659 -11.54 -0.19 -3.33
N ASN A 660 -12.44 0.46 -2.58
CA ASN A 660 -12.62 1.91 -2.68
C ASN A 660 -11.38 2.67 -2.16
N LEU A 661 -10.72 2.15 -1.14
CA LEU A 661 -9.46 2.70 -0.62
C LEU A 661 -8.35 2.61 -1.69
N ALA A 662 -8.20 1.45 -2.35
CA ALA A 662 -7.25 1.29 -3.45
C ALA A 662 -7.58 2.20 -4.65
N MET A 663 -8.86 2.38 -4.98
CA MET A 663 -9.27 3.34 -6.02
C MET A 663 -8.97 4.79 -5.64
N LYS A 664 -9.18 5.18 -4.37
CA LYS A 664 -8.76 6.51 -3.89
C LYS A 664 -7.26 6.70 -3.98
N TYR A 665 -6.48 5.67 -3.63
CA TYR A 665 -5.03 5.67 -3.77
C TYR A 665 -4.62 5.94 -5.23
N LEU A 666 -5.13 5.15 -6.20
CA LEU A 666 -4.83 5.34 -7.63
C LEU A 666 -5.21 6.74 -8.13
N LYS A 667 -6.36 7.28 -7.68
CA LYS A 667 -6.78 8.65 -8.03
C LYS A 667 -5.93 9.74 -7.42
N SER A 668 -5.35 9.51 -6.26
CA SER A 668 -4.45 10.46 -5.59
C SER A 668 -3.04 10.43 -6.13
N ASP A 669 -2.68 9.41 -6.95
CA ASP A 669 -1.33 9.27 -7.49
C ASP A 669 -0.98 10.45 -8.40
N PRO A 670 0.09 11.21 -8.06
CA PRO A 670 0.47 12.40 -8.81
C PRO A 670 1.04 12.10 -10.21
N SER A 671 1.48 10.87 -10.49
CA SER A 671 1.96 10.46 -11.81
C SER A 671 0.85 10.25 -12.84
N SER A 672 -0.42 10.43 -12.43
CA SER A 672 -1.61 10.17 -13.27
C SER A 672 -1.67 8.74 -13.79
N ARG A 673 -1.53 7.78 -12.87
CA ARG A 673 -1.66 6.34 -13.18
C ARG A 673 -3.03 6.00 -13.73
N ASP A 674 -3.08 4.90 -14.48
CA ASP A 674 -4.33 4.36 -14.98
C ASP A 674 -5.23 3.91 -13.81
N GLU A 675 -6.40 4.53 -13.67
CA GLU A 675 -7.41 4.16 -12.67
C GLU A 675 -7.96 2.73 -12.91
N ASN A 676 -7.69 2.15 -14.07
CA ASN A 676 -8.06 0.77 -14.41
C ASN A 676 -7.02 -0.26 -13.96
N THR A 677 -5.92 0.16 -13.32
CA THR A 677 -4.94 -0.76 -12.74
C THR A 677 -5.64 -1.84 -11.91
N PRO A 678 -5.33 -3.14 -12.10
CA PRO A 678 -5.93 -4.23 -11.35
C PRO A 678 -5.76 -4.06 -9.84
N ILE A 679 -6.83 -4.31 -9.07
CA ILE A 679 -6.83 -4.27 -7.61
C ILE A 679 -7.07 -5.67 -7.08
N MET A 680 -6.19 -6.14 -6.19
CA MET A 680 -6.19 -7.47 -5.60
C MET A 680 -6.36 -7.38 -4.09
N VAL A 681 -7.46 -7.90 -3.54
CA VAL A 681 -7.70 -7.94 -2.09
C VAL A 681 -7.15 -9.24 -1.54
N VAL A 682 -6.23 -9.13 -0.58
CA VAL A 682 -5.55 -10.25 0.07
C VAL A 682 -5.82 -10.20 1.56
N SER A 683 -6.27 -11.32 2.14
CA SER A 683 -6.50 -11.44 3.57
C SER A 683 -5.29 -12.04 4.27
N GLN A 684 -5.00 -11.56 5.49
CA GLN A 684 -3.95 -12.11 6.35
C GLN A 684 -4.12 -13.62 6.53
N GLY A 685 -3.01 -14.37 6.41
CA GLY A 685 -2.95 -15.83 6.48
C GLY A 685 -3.32 -16.56 5.19
N HIS A 686 -3.68 -15.82 4.13
CA HIS A 686 -4.02 -16.33 2.80
C HIS A 686 -3.26 -15.59 1.70
N GLU A 687 -2.07 -15.09 2.02
CA GLU A 687 -1.23 -14.35 1.08
C GLU A 687 -0.69 -15.27 -0.01
N PRO A 688 -0.92 -14.92 -1.29
CA PRO A 688 -0.41 -15.70 -2.40
C PRO A 688 1.10 -15.46 -2.61
N PRO A 689 1.81 -16.41 -3.25
CA PRO A 689 3.23 -16.24 -3.58
C PRO A 689 3.54 -14.97 -4.37
N THR A 690 2.61 -14.52 -5.22
CA THR A 690 2.71 -13.27 -5.98
C THR A 690 2.68 -12.01 -5.12
N PHE A 691 2.18 -12.09 -3.88
CA PHE A 691 2.25 -11.03 -2.87
C PHE A 691 3.47 -11.19 -1.97
N THR A 692 3.68 -12.39 -1.42
CA THR A 692 4.77 -12.65 -0.46
C THR A 692 6.15 -12.44 -1.06
N GLY A 693 6.30 -12.67 -2.37
CA GLY A 693 7.54 -12.48 -3.10
C GLY A 693 8.06 -11.04 -3.14
N PHE A 694 7.21 -10.04 -2.87
CA PHE A 694 7.65 -8.65 -2.74
C PHE A 694 8.38 -8.34 -1.42
N PHE A 695 8.34 -9.27 -0.47
CA PHE A 695 9.00 -9.14 0.82
C PHE A 695 10.31 -9.91 0.85
N PRO A 696 11.38 -9.39 1.48
CA PRO A 696 12.72 -10.03 1.47
C PRO A 696 12.74 -11.43 2.08
N ALA A 697 11.88 -11.67 3.04
CA ALA A 697 11.63 -12.95 3.68
C ALA A 697 10.18 -12.98 4.13
N TRP A 698 9.55 -14.14 4.05
CA TRP A 698 8.18 -14.34 4.49
C TRP A 698 8.11 -15.50 5.48
N ASP A 699 7.52 -15.23 6.64
CA ASP A 699 7.28 -16.20 7.71
C ASP A 699 5.77 -16.34 7.92
N ASN A 700 5.21 -17.47 7.55
CA ASN A 700 3.78 -17.75 7.70
C ASN A 700 3.33 -17.79 9.17
N THR A 701 4.28 -17.97 10.10
CA THR A 701 4.02 -18.08 11.54
C THR A 701 4.24 -16.78 12.31
N LEU A 702 4.63 -15.71 11.62
CA LEU A 702 4.97 -14.42 12.24
C LEU A 702 3.88 -13.88 13.17
N TRP A 703 2.62 -14.13 12.84
CA TRP A 703 1.47 -13.65 13.61
C TRP A 703 0.85 -14.73 14.51
N ASP A 704 1.44 -15.94 14.57
CA ASP A 704 1.02 -16.98 15.51
C ASP A 704 1.22 -16.48 16.94
N GLY A 705 0.16 -16.48 17.73
CA GLY A 705 0.20 -15.92 19.08
C GLY A 705 0.16 -14.38 19.17
N HIS A 706 -0.03 -13.66 18.02
CA HIS A 706 -0.26 -12.22 18.06
C HIS A 706 -1.51 -11.89 18.91
N LYS A 707 -1.35 -10.92 19.80
CA LYS A 707 -2.40 -10.52 20.71
C LYS A 707 -3.00 -9.19 20.26
N SER A 708 -4.32 -9.17 20.11
CA SER A 708 -5.03 -7.91 19.87
C SER A 708 -4.79 -6.91 21.00
N PHE A 709 -4.98 -5.61 20.71
CA PHE A 709 -4.87 -4.56 21.72
C PHE A 709 -5.69 -4.87 22.98
N ASP A 710 -6.93 -5.32 22.83
CA ASP A 710 -7.82 -5.61 23.97
C ASP A 710 -7.30 -6.76 24.84
N ARG A 711 -6.67 -7.76 24.23
CA ARG A 711 -6.03 -8.86 24.98
C ARG A 711 -4.80 -8.40 25.74
N VAL A 712 -3.94 -7.61 25.10
CA VAL A 712 -2.75 -7.00 25.75
C VAL A 712 -3.18 -6.12 26.93
N ARG A 713 -4.23 -5.33 26.75
CA ARG A 713 -4.80 -4.48 27.80
C ARG A 713 -5.28 -5.30 29.02
N LYS A 714 -6.07 -6.34 28.80
CA LYS A 714 -6.57 -7.21 29.87
C LYS A 714 -5.42 -7.89 30.65
N GLU A 715 -4.37 -8.31 29.96
CA GLU A 715 -3.18 -8.88 30.59
C GLU A 715 -2.43 -7.87 31.48
N ILE A 716 -2.36 -6.60 31.04
CA ILE A 716 -1.74 -5.53 31.83
C ILE A 716 -2.60 -5.22 33.06
N GLU A 717 -3.90 -5.01 32.86
CA GLU A 717 -4.84 -4.75 33.98
C GLU A 717 -4.82 -5.89 35.01
N GLY A 718 -4.80 -7.16 34.59
CA GLY A 718 -4.70 -8.32 35.47
C GLY A 718 -3.38 -8.42 36.23
N ARG A 719 -2.24 -8.02 35.64
CA ARG A 719 -0.94 -8.02 36.35
C ARG A 719 -0.86 -6.98 37.44
N PHE A 720 -1.46 -5.84 37.28
CA PHE A 720 -1.40 -4.73 38.23
C PHE A 720 -2.55 -4.72 39.24
N ASP A 721 -3.60 -5.53 39.04
CA ASP A 721 -4.66 -5.73 40.07
C ASP A 721 -4.37 -6.90 41.05
N SER A 722 -3.43 -7.80 40.68
CA SER A 722 -2.99 -8.93 41.50
C SER A 722 -1.73 -8.64 42.36
N GLY A 723 -1.41 -7.37 42.59
CA GLY A 723 -0.29 -6.96 43.42
C GLY A 723 -0.55 -7.24 44.91
N ASP A 724 -0.61 -8.51 45.34
CA ASP A 724 -0.10 -9.06 46.56
C ASP A 724 0.10 -10.58 46.46
N THR A 725 1.25 -11.01 47.02
CA THR A 725 1.73 -12.35 47.29
C THR A 725 2.50 -13.13 46.26
N ASN A 726 3.73 -13.34 46.67
CA ASN A 726 4.69 -14.37 46.31
C ASN A 726 4.09 -15.72 45.95
N GLY A 727 4.62 -16.33 44.92
CA GLY A 727 4.71 -17.78 44.89
C GLY A 727 4.27 -18.46 43.61
N ALA A 728 5.26 -19.07 43.00
CA ALA A 728 5.18 -20.26 42.15
C ALA A 728 4.43 -20.18 40.82
N MET A 729 5.23 -20.11 39.75
CA MET A 729 4.87 -20.71 38.47
C MET A 729 4.36 -22.12 38.68
N ASN A 730 3.12 -22.38 38.27
CA ASN A 730 2.73 -23.60 37.57
C ASN A 730 1.28 -23.52 37.11
N GLY A 731 1.03 -23.90 35.87
CA GLY A 731 -0.29 -24.25 35.38
C GLY A 731 -0.98 -23.14 34.53
N SER A 732 -0.80 -23.19 33.26
CA SER A 732 -1.64 -22.57 32.26
C SER A 732 -3.12 -22.93 32.46
N SER A 733 -3.90 -22.06 33.09
CA SER A 733 -5.34 -22.04 32.81
C SER A 733 -5.54 -21.16 31.59
N GLU A 734 -5.65 -21.77 30.45
CA GLU A 734 -6.25 -21.16 29.26
C GLU A 734 -7.68 -20.79 29.63
N THR A 735 -7.90 -19.55 30.08
CA THR A 735 -9.23 -18.95 30.08
C THR A 735 -9.71 -19.02 28.63
N SER A 736 -10.76 -19.81 28.40
CA SER A 736 -11.28 -20.02 27.07
C SER A 736 -11.72 -18.67 26.51
N LEU A 737 -11.60 -18.48 25.21
CA LEU A 737 -12.08 -17.28 24.51
C LEU A 737 -13.53 -16.97 24.92
N PHE A 738 -14.29 -18.03 25.23
CA PHE A 738 -15.65 -18.00 25.71
C PHE A 738 -15.84 -17.18 27.01
N ASP A 739 -14.93 -17.27 27.98
CA ASP A 739 -15.08 -16.60 29.30
C ASP A 739 -14.73 -15.10 29.25
N GLN A 740 -14.29 -14.59 28.07
CA GLN A 740 -13.88 -13.20 27.90
C GLN A 740 -15.01 -12.25 27.50
N TYR A 741 -16.19 -12.78 27.16
CA TYR A 741 -17.36 -11.99 26.71
C TYR A 741 -18.34 -11.75 27.84
N ASP A 742 -18.96 -10.56 27.86
CA ASP A 742 -20.08 -10.27 28.76
C ASP A 742 -21.20 -11.29 28.55
N LYS A 743 -21.83 -11.74 29.66
CA LYS A 743 -22.81 -12.81 29.56
C LYS A 743 -24.23 -12.26 29.54
N TYR A 744 -25.04 -12.74 28.59
CA TYR A 744 -26.42 -12.36 28.39
C TYR A 744 -27.33 -13.60 28.35
N PRO A 745 -28.59 -13.49 28.83
CA PRO A 745 -29.56 -14.57 28.71
C PRO A 745 -29.84 -14.92 27.25
N LEU A 746 -30.08 -16.19 26.97
CA LEU A 746 -30.39 -16.69 25.60
C LEU A 746 -31.57 -15.95 24.96
N SER A 747 -32.55 -15.52 25.74
CA SER A 747 -33.69 -14.74 25.26
C SER A 747 -33.33 -13.38 24.66
N VAL A 748 -32.30 -12.71 25.20
CA VAL A 748 -31.77 -11.44 24.70
C VAL A 748 -31.02 -11.68 23.40
N LEU A 749 -30.18 -12.73 23.32
CA LEU A 749 -29.34 -13.04 22.19
C LEU A 749 -30.15 -13.54 20.96
N ARG A 750 -31.36 -14.05 21.16
CA ARG A 750 -32.33 -14.42 20.10
C ARG A 750 -33.03 -13.22 19.47
N GLY A 751 -32.88 -12.04 20.07
CA GLY A 751 -33.49 -10.82 19.57
C GLY A 751 -33.03 -10.43 18.17
N PRO A 752 -33.87 -9.65 17.42
CA PRO A 752 -33.47 -9.09 16.13
C PRO A 752 -32.30 -8.11 16.30
N MET A 753 -31.52 -7.91 15.24
CA MET A 753 -30.23 -7.19 15.26
C MET A 753 -30.34 -5.76 15.79
N ASP A 754 -31.46 -5.11 15.53
CA ASP A 754 -31.77 -3.74 15.96
C ASP A 754 -32.08 -3.61 17.47
N LYS A 755 -32.38 -4.72 18.13
CA LYS A 755 -32.69 -4.77 19.57
C LYS A 755 -31.57 -5.40 20.42
N LEU A 756 -30.47 -5.80 19.83
CA LEU A 756 -29.33 -6.32 20.59
C LEU A 756 -28.61 -5.20 21.36
N PRO A 757 -28.09 -5.45 22.55
CA PRO A 757 -27.18 -4.52 23.22
C PRO A 757 -26.01 -4.11 22.33
N PRO A 758 -25.55 -2.84 22.40
CA PRO A 758 -24.57 -2.29 21.46
C PRO A 758 -23.17 -2.96 21.52
N ASN A 759 -22.91 -3.77 22.54
CA ASN A 759 -21.62 -4.47 22.74
C ASN A 759 -21.63 -5.91 22.24
N ILE A 760 -22.74 -6.39 21.63
CA ILE A 760 -22.82 -7.77 21.15
C ILE A 760 -22.45 -7.83 19.67
N ASP A 761 -21.46 -8.66 19.35
CA ASP A 761 -21.19 -9.02 17.96
C ASP A 761 -22.24 -10.03 17.47
N PRO A 762 -23.07 -9.66 16.48
CA PRO A 762 -24.13 -10.53 15.95
C PRO A 762 -23.62 -11.86 15.38
N LEU A 763 -22.37 -11.92 14.97
CA LEU A 763 -21.75 -13.12 14.37
C LEU A 763 -21.23 -14.10 15.45
N LEU A 764 -21.07 -13.64 16.68
CA LEU A 764 -20.46 -14.39 17.79
C LEU A 764 -21.38 -14.51 18.99
N LYS A 765 -22.69 -14.45 18.78
CA LYS A 765 -23.72 -14.47 19.85
C LYS A 765 -23.54 -15.61 20.85
N GLU A 766 -23.05 -16.76 20.42
CA GLU A 766 -22.78 -17.91 21.30
C GLU A 766 -21.73 -17.66 22.38
N LEU A 767 -20.80 -16.72 22.15
CA LEU A 767 -19.78 -16.36 23.12
C LEU A 767 -20.33 -15.55 24.32
N TYR A 768 -21.48 -14.95 24.14
CA TYR A 768 -22.15 -14.13 25.15
C TYR A 768 -23.10 -14.92 26.06
N LEU A 769 -23.21 -16.26 25.89
CA LEU A 769 -23.96 -17.14 26.79
C LEU A 769 -23.15 -17.43 28.08
N THR A 770 -23.83 -17.75 29.18
CA THR A 770 -23.15 -18.36 30.34
C THR A 770 -22.69 -19.78 29.96
N HIS A 771 -21.73 -20.36 30.70
CA HIS A 771 -21.29 -21.73 30.45
C HIS A 771 -22.43 -22.74 30.52
N ASP A 772 -23.32 -22.59 31.52
CA ASP A 772 -24.45 -23.48 31.71
C ASP A 772 -25.52 -23.33 30.63
N ASP A 773 -25.81 -22.08 30.20
CA ASP A 773 -26.73 -21.81 29.09
C ASP A 773 -26.16 -22.32 27.76
N PHE A 774 -24.84 -22.21 27.58
CA PHE A 774 -24.18 -22.74 26.39
C PHE A 774 -24.30 -24.27 26.32
N VAL A 775 -23.95 -24.96 27.40
CA VAL A 775 -24.02 -26.42 27.48
C VAL A 775 -25.46 -26.91 27.34
N SER A 776 -26.42 -26.24 27.98
CA SER A 776 -27.84 -26.61 27.86
C SER A 776 -28.40 -26.39 26.45
N THR A 777 -27.93 -25.36 25.75
CA THR A 777 -28.42 -25.01 24.41
C THR A 777 -27.78 -25.88 23.32
N PHE A 778 -26.47 -26.16 23.40
CA PHE A 778 -25.71 -26.85 22.37
C PHE A 778 -25.43 -28.32 22.72
N GLY A 779 -25.66 -28.78 23.93
CA GLY A 779 -25.41 -30.16 24.39
C GLY A 779 -23.94 -30.55 24.47
N LEU A 780 -23.00 -29.56 24.41
CA LEU A 780 -21.56 -29.80 24.45
C LEU A 780 -20.82 -28.57 25.03
N SER A 781 -19.63 -28.78 25.57
CA SER A 781 -18.80 -27.68 26.06
C SER A 781 -18.28 -26.80 24.91
N TYR A 782 -17.99 -25.52 25.20
CA TYR A 782 -17.45 -24.59 24.19
C TYR A 782 -16.16 -25.10 23.54
N ASN A 783 -15.28 -25.74 24.29
CA ASN A 783 -14.05 -26.30 23.74
C ASN A 783 -14.31 -27.40 22.69
N LYS A 784 -15.31 -28.25 22.90
CA LYS A 784 -15.75 -29.22 21.92
C LYS A 784 -16.45 -28.57 20.73
N PHE A 785 -17.25 -27.54 20.96
CA PHE A 785 -17.91 -26.78 19.89
C PHE A 785 -16.89 -26.11 18.97
N LYS A 786 -15.84 -25.51 19.51
CA LYS A 786 -14.76 -24.84 18.78
C LYS A 786 -13.99 -25.81 17.83
N THR A 787 -13.87 -27.07 18.20
CA THR A 787 -13.19 -28.10 17.37
C THR A 787 -14.06 -28.65 16.22
N LEU A 788 -15.36 -28.30 16.20
CA LEU A 788 -16.26 -28.75 15.13
C LEU A 788 -16.00 -27.99 13.83
N PRO A 789 -16.20 -28.62 12.67
CA PRO A 789 -16.21 -27.92 11.38
C PRO A 789 -17.20 -26.75 11.37
N ILE A 790 -16.86 -25.64 10.73
CA ILE A 790 -17.63 -24.39 10.73
C ILE A 790 -19.10 -24.59 10.31
N TRP A 791 -19.37 -25.48 9.35
CA TRP A 791 -20.72 -25.76 8.93
C TRP A 791 -21.59 -26.41 10.03
N LYS A 792 -20.96 -27.28 10.88
CA LYS A 792 -21.64 -27.85 12.05
C LYS A 792 -21.88 -26.81 13.12
N GLN A 793 -20.92 -25.91 13.40
CA GLN A 793 -21.10 -24.79 14.32
C GLN A 793 -22.27 -23.90 13.89
N LYS A 794 -22.35 -23.56 12.60
CA LYS A 794 -23.46 -22.79 12.02
C LYS A 794 -24.80 -23.53 12.15
N GLY A 795 -24.81 -24.84 11.97
CA GLY A 795 -26.01 -25.66 12.19
C GLY A 795 -26.52 -25.57 13.62
N PHE A 796 -25.62 -25.69 14.63
CA PHE A 796 -25.95 -25.52 16.05
C PHE A 796 -26.46 -24.11 16.35
N LYS A 797 -25.81 -23.06 15.86
CA LYS A 797 -26.26 -21.66 16.00
C LYS A 797 -27.67 -21.43 15.44
N LYS A 798 -27.95 -22.01 14.26
CA LYS A 798 -29.23 -21.89 13.59
C LYS A 798 -30.36 -22.61 14.37
N SER A 799 -30.07 -23.81 14.89
CA SER A 799 -31.04 -24.54 15.72
C SER A 799 -31.28 -23.85 17.07
N ALA A 800 -30.29 -23.15 17.62
CA ALA A 800 -30.41 -22.37 18.84
C ALA A 800 -31.06 -20.98 18.64
N GLY A 801 -31.34 -20.54 17.42
CA GLY A 801 -31.88 -19.21 17.13
C GLY A 801 -30.87 -18.06 17.33
N LEU A 802 -29.58 -18.36 17.24
CA LEU A 802 -28.48 -17.40 17.41
C LEU A 802 -27.83 -17.00 16.07
N PHE A 803 -28.52 -17.22 14.97
CA PHE A 803 -28.01 -16.96 13.62
C PHE A 803 -28.49 -15.61 13.09
#